data_03e7e163f2ab92b234e58629c726437f
#
_entry.id   03e7e163f2ab92b234e58629c726437f
#
_cell.length_a   1.000
_cell.length_b   1.000
_cell.length_c   1.000
_cell.angle_alpha   90.00
_cell.angle_beta   90.00
_cell.angle_gamma   90.00
#
_symmetry.space_group_name_H-M   'P 1'
#
loop_
_entity.id
_entity.type
_entity.pdbx_description
1 polymer ?
#
loop_
_entity_poly.entity_id
_entity_poly.type
_entity_poly.pdbx_seq_one_letter_code
_entity_poly.pdbx_strand_id
1 'polypeptide(L)'
;LWLDSLGTVAATYVCGPVCGVIVGVTLNIVYSIIYSWTYVCYAIVSALIAVVAGICISKDYMKTLLGALTASFYIALVSCAISVIFNYAFFNGYTSNVWGDGVIDSLLRIGFNSFLSHVAGQFYIDFLDKVITMLVLYIFARFDKDRNRFDKRVMTACAYIGLSVIAAGQIIISASSVGVQAAYNDRQNNINIEETLDYNSYIQTVYGRENGIPGGCANDIVQTNDGILWIGTYGGLYRYNGTEFVWMDEYDSVRTVNCLYIDEEGRLWIGTNDDGLSIMINETVVNVVSEKDGLPADCVKCITQGADGDYYIGTTGAMSVVSMSGGLSVKSIIDNITYAVSADSDKNGNVAVVSDNGKLSIVKKDTVISDYSAIDGSNYTTCSFDEDGILYAATSSGNIDKYKVDNGILTFSESVSCHELNNINKLQFIDSALTRGETLFVCADNGIGYYDAKGELINIDTGDFNSSIDHMTADYQGNLWFTSSRLGLLRLSRSSFTQLKYVQNTESSVVNSVCKWNGRYYIGTDSGLAVTLAEGSENVNVGIETQNIDSSVNELVNVLDNVRIRCITTDSNNNMWICTTGSGVYELTYSGEIIKYDKDNGLNGNRYRTITELSDNTMLAAGDSGLSFIKNEGVIYNIGSAMKNNKVLCTLEADISGYGRVILAGTDGNGIEVIRDGVITDNYGKDDGLSSEVILRMVKDSSGEGIFVVTSNSLCYMDNTGAVRILDNFPYYNNYDIVVGNDDDLFVLGSAGIYVVDKTDLLSGKSLEYKLLNGDCGLENALTPNAWNYIDENNNLYMSTDEGVVSVNLNDYTTNIRSYRIQMKSVKIDGERLRVKRGEDIYIDSGAHMIEI
;
A
#
# COMPACT_ATOMS: atom_id res chain seq x y z
N LEU A 1 -19.23 -0.17 15.74
CA LEU A 1 -19.37 0.31 17.13
C LEU A 1 -18.00 0.75 17.62
N TRP A 2 -17.90 1.95 18.14
CA TRP A 2 -16.61 2.57 18.46
C TRP A 2 -16.03 2.06 19.79
N LEU A 3 -16.90 1.70 20.75
CA LEU A 3 -16.54 1.25 22.11
C LEU A 3 -15.51 2.16 22.83
N ASP A 4 -15.39 3.40 22.36
CA ASP A 4 -14.46 4.42 22.84
C ASP A 4 -14.74 4.84 24.28
N SER A 5 -16.01 4.73 24.70
CA SER A 5 -16.44 5.07 26.06
C SER A 5 -16.17 3.97 27.09
N LEU A 6 -15.78 2.75 26.67
CA LEU A 6 -15.57 1.63 27.59
C LEU A 6 -14.49 1.92 28.64
N GLY A 7 -13.34 2.46 28.20
CA GLY A 7 -12.25 2.85 29.09
C GLY A 7 -12.66 3.96 30.07
N THR A 8 -13.39 4.95 29.58
CA THR A 8 -13.92 6.08 30.35
C THR A 8 -14.87 5.63 31.46
N VAL A 9 -15.83 4.75 31.10
CA VAL A 9 -16.84 4.24 32.06
C VAL A 9 -16.23 3.24 33.03
N ALA A 10 -15.28 2.39 32.59
CA ALA A 10 -14.56 1.47 33.45
C ALA A 10 -13.69 2.23 34.49
N ALA A 11 -12.96 3.25 34.06
CA ALA A 11 -12.19 4.11 34.96
C ALA A 11 -13.10 4.84 35.97
N THR A 12 -14.29 5.28 35.51
CA THR A 12 -15.31 5.87 36.39
C THR A 12 -15.80 4.88 37.45
N TYR A 13 -16.04 3.63 37.07
CA TYR A 13 -16.47 2.59 38.00
C TYR A 13 -15.42 2.24 39.06
N VAL A 14 -14.16 2.08 38.63
CA VAL A 14 -13.06 1.62 39.49
C VAL A 14 -12.52 2.77 40.35
N CYS A 15 -12.24 3.94 39.77
CA CYS A 15 -11.49 5.03 40.40
C CYS A 15 -12.33 6.30 40.61
N GLY A 16 -13.61 6.29 40.22
CA GLY A 16 -14.53 7.42 40.36
C GLY A 16 -14.58 8.35 39.15
N PRO A 17 -15.56 9.29 39.09
CA PRO A 17 -15.87 10.10 37.92
C PRO A 17 -14.72 11.01 37.48
N VAL A 18 -13.90 11.49 38.41
CA VAL A 18 -12.73 12.33 38.07
C VAL A 18 -11.71 11.55 37.23
N CYS A 19 -11.43 10.29 37.61
CA CYS A 19 -10.54 9.45 36.84
C CYS A 19 -11.13 9.12 35.48
N GLY A 20 -12.43 8.88 35.40
CA GLY A 20 -13.12 8.69 34.11
C GLY A 20 -13.01 9.91 33.20
N VAL A 21 -13.17 11.09 33.72
CA VAL A 21 -12.98 12.36 32.98
C VAL A 21 -11.56 12.44 32.41
N ILE A 22 -10.55 12.19 33.24
CA ILE A 22 -9.14 12.24 32.82
C ILE A 22 -8.90 11.23 31.70
N VAL A 23 -9.33 9.98 31.83
CA VAL A 23 -9.17 8.94 30.81
C VAL A 23 -9.87 9.32 29.52
N GLY A 24 -11.13 9.75 29.58
CA GLY A 24 -11.89 10.11 28.38
C GLY A 24 -11.33 11.33 27.64
N VAL A 25 -10.92 12.35 28.38
CA VAL A 25 -10.29 13.56 27.80
C VAL A 25 -8.94 13.21 27.17
N THR A 26 -8.11 12.45 27.87
CA THR A 26 -6.80 12.03 27.36
C THR A 26 -6.94 11.21 26.08
N LEU A 27 -7.90 10.28 26.01
CA LEU A 27 -8.16 9.48 24.83
C LEU A 27 -8.50 10.35 23.61
N ASN A 28 -9.40 11.33 23.78
CA ASN A 28 -9.77 12.24 22.68
C ASN A 28 -8.63 13.18 22.27
N ILE A 29 -7.78 13.59 23.21
CA ILE A 29 -6.56 14.35 22.89
C ILE A 29 -5.61 13.48 22.06
N VAL A 30 -5.39 12.22 22.44
CA VAL A 30 -4.57 11.29 21.66
C VAL A 30 -5.15 11.06 20.27
N TYR A 31 -6.47 10.84 20.17
CA TYR A 31 -7.14 10.71 18.88
C TYR A 31 -7.05 11.98 18.02
N SER A 32 -7.07 13.15 18.63
CA SER A 32 -6.91 14.40 17.89
C SER A 32 -5.52 14.57 17.28
N ILE A 33 -4.51 13.94 17.86
CA ILE A 33 -3.13 13.93 17.35
C ILE A 33 -2.98 12.91 16.21
N ILE A 34 -3.60 11.73 16.37
CA ILE A 34 -3.42 10.61 15.43
C ILE A 34 -4.31 10.76 14.18
N TYR A 35 -5.56 11.21 14.35
CA TYR A 35 -6.56 11.19 13.29
C TYR A 35 -6.96 12.58 12.80
N SER A 36 -7.52 13.43 13.69
CA SER A 36 -7.98 14.78 13.32
C SER A 36 -8.18 15.64 14.55
N TRP A 37 -7.84 16.93 14.48
CA TRP A 37 -8.03 17.91 15.55
C TRP A 37 -9.48 18.00 16.05
N THR A 38 -10.47 17.64 15.24
CA THR A 38 -11.90 17.63 15.61
C THR A 38 -12.22 16.74 16.80
N TYR A 39 -11.41 15.71 17.06
CA TYR A 39 -11.58 14.83 18.21
C TYR A 39 -11.41 15.54 19.57
N VAL A 40 -10.71 16.68 19.62
CA VAL A 40 -10.62 17.50 20.86
C VAL A 40 -12.01 17.93 21.34
N CYS A 41 -12.91 18.25 20.43
CA CYS A 41 -14.27 18.66 20.78
C CYS A 41 -15.04 17.54 21.48
N TYR A 42 -14.82 16.30 21.09
CA TYR A 42 -15.46 15.13 21.72
C TYR A 42 -14.88 14.79 23.12
N ALA A 43 -13.80 15.45 23.54
CA ALA A 43 -13.32 15.36 24.93
C ALA A 43 -14.39 15.85 25.93
N ILE A 44 -15.21 16.84 25.55
CA ILE A 44 -16.33 17.32 26.37
C ILE A 44 -17.38 16.22 26.51
N VAL A 45 -17.69 15.51 25.42
CA VAL A 45 -18.64 14.39 25.41
C VAL A 45 -18.17 13.29 26.36
N SER A 46 -16.89 12.89 26.26
CA SER A 46 -16.30 11.88 27.15
C SER A 46 -16.27 12.28 28.61
N ALA A 47 -16.02 13.57 28.90
CA ALA A 47 -16.07 14.08 30.26
C ALA A 47 -17.48 13.98 30.87
N LEU A 48 -18.49 14.30 30.07
CA LEU A 48 -19.89 14.20 30.51
C LEU A 48 -20.35 12.76 30.64
N ILE A 49 -19.94 11.87 29.75
CA ILE A 49 -20.15 10.41 29.91
C ILE A 49 -19.63 9.94 31.26
N ALA A 50 -18.40 10.33 31.64
CA ALA A 50 -17.83 9.96 32.94
C ALA A 50 -18.65 10.49 34.14
N VAL A 51 -19.12 11.74 34.08
CA VAL A 51 -19.95 12.32 35.13
C VAL A 51 -21.29 11.61 35.28
N VAL A 52 -21.98 11.40 34.14
CA VAL A 52 -23.32 10.72 34.15
C VAL A 52 -23.17 9.27 34.57
N ALA A 53 -22.15 8.55 34.08
CA ALA A 53 -21.85 7.21 34.52
C ALA A 53 -21.57 7.16 36.04
N GLY A 54 -20.81 8.11 36.59
CA GLY A 54 -20.53 8.22 38.01
C GLY A 54 -21.79 8.42 38.83
N ILE A 55 -22.73 9.26 38.39
CA ILE A 55 -24.04 9.44 39.02
C ILE A 55 -24.84 8.13 39.01
N CYS A 56 -24.88 7.45 37.89
CA CYS A 56 -25.61 6.17 37.74
C CYS A 56 -24.99 5.08 38.64
N ILE A 57 -23.68 5.00 38.70
CA ILE A 57 -22.95 4.08 39.59
C ILE A 57 -23.21 4.40 41.06
N SER A 58 -23.18 5.68 41.44
CA SER A 58 -23.44 6.10 42.81
C SER A 58 -24.87 5.82 43.28
N LYS A 59 -25.83 5.77 42.34
CA LYS A 59 -27.23 5.41 42.60
C LYS A 59 -27.51 3.91 42.48
N ASP A 60 -26.47 3.10 42.45
CA ASP A 60 -26.55 1.64 42.43
C ASP A 60 -27.19 1.03 41.16
N TYR A 61 -27.24 1.76 40.02
CA TYR A 61 -27.81 1.25 38.78
C TYR A 61 -27.09 -0.01 38.27
N MET A 62 -25.83 -0.20 38.63
CA MET A 62 -25.07 -1.42 38.26
C MET A 62 -25.44 -2.68 39.06
N LYS A 63 -26.36 -2.61 40.03
CA LYS A 63 -26.80 -3.80 40.77
C LYS A 63 -27.77 -4.68 39.99
N THR A 64 -28.47 -4.13 39.03
CA THR A 64 -29.49 -4.85 38.23
C THR A 64 -29.28 -4.65 36.74
N LEU A 65 -29.64 -5.63 35.92
CA LEU A 65 -29.58 -5.52 34.47
C LEU A 65 -30.41 -4.33 33.94
N LEU A 66 -31.65 -4.18 34.51
CA LEU A 66 -32.51 -3.06 34.14
C LEU A 66 -31.88 -1.73 34.49
N GLY A 67 -31.17 -1.65 35.62
CA GLY A 67 -30.44 -0.48 36.04
C GLY A 67 -29.30 -0.13 35.06
N ALA A 68 -28.54 -1.14 34.62
CA ALA A 68 -27.49 -0.95 33.63
C ALA A 68 -28.04 -0.43 32.28
N LEU A 69 -29.15 -0.99 31.81
CA LEU A 69 -29.84 -0.51 30.59
C LEU A 69 -30.39 0.91 30.75
N THR A 70 -30.93 1.26 31.94
CA THR A 70 -31.37 2.62 32.23
C THR A 70 -30.22 3.61 32.25
N ALA A 71 -29.07 3.21 32.81
CA ALA A 71 -27.86 4.02 32.79
C ALA A 71 -27.35 4.21 31.36
N SER A 72 -27.37 3.17 30.51
CA SER A 72 -27.01 3.29 29.07
C SER A 72 -27.86 4.35 28.37
N PHE A 73 -29.17 4.39 28.66
CA PHE A 73 -30.08 5.36 28.07
C PHE A 73 -29.73 6.79 28.48
N TYR A 74 -29.47 7.06 29.76
CA TYR A 74 -29.10 8.41 30.22
C TYR A 74 -27.76 8.86 29.67
N ILE A 75 -26.78 7.97 29.60
CA ILE A 75 -25.46 8.27 29.06
C ILE A 75 -25.57 8.56 27.56
N ALA A 76 -26.32 7.75 26.80
CA ALA A 76 -26.53 7.94 25.36
C ALA A 76 -27.29 9.25 25.08
N LEU A 77 -28.27 9.60 25.89
CA LEU A 77 -29.01 10.86 25.74
C LEU A 77 -28.10 12.09 25.87
N VAL A 78 -27.21 12.09 26.87
CA VAL A 78 -26.29 13.21 27.12
C VAL A 78 -25.18 13.23 26.07
N SER A 79 -24.66 12.08 25.67
CA SER A 79 -23.70 11.95 24.58
C SER A 79 -24.27 12.50 23.27
N CYS A 80 -25.43 12.00 22.85
CA CYS A 80 -26.12 12.42 21.63
C CYS A 80 -26.38 13.93 21.58
N ALA A 81 -26.88 14.50 22.69
CA ALA A 81 -27.23 15.93 22.74
C ALA A 81 -26.07 16.86 22.40
N ILE A 82 -24.84 16.46 22.70
CA ILE A 82 -23.64 17.27 22.40
C ILE A 82 -22.98 16.83 21.12
N SER A 83 -22.92 15.53 20.85
CA SER A 83 -22.34 15.00 19.60
C SER A 83 -23.09 15.52 18.36
N VAL A 84 -24.42 15.64 18.42
CA VAL A 84 -25.20 16.23 17.30
C VAL A 84 -24.76 17.65 16.98
N ILE A 85 -24.42 18.45 17.96
CA ILE A 85 -23.95 19.82 17.74
C ILE A 85 -22.61 19.80 16.98
N PHE A 86 -21.70 18.96 17.40
CA PHE A 86 -20.41 18.81 16.73
C PHE A 86 -20.55 18.17 15.34
N ASN A 87 -21.44 17.20 15.19
CA ASN A 87 -21.71 16.60 13.89
C ASN A 87 -22.26 17.61 12.89
N TYR A 88 -23.13 18.52 13.33
CA TYR A 88 -23.59 19.63 12.50
C TYR A 88 -22.48 20.60 12.15
N ALA A 89 -21.59 20.90 13.12
CA ALA A 89 -20.48 21.83 12.91
C ALA A 89 -19.41 21.29 11.95
N PHE A 90 -19.12 19.99 12.00
CA PHE A 90 -17.98 19.41 11.30
C PHE A 90 -18.35 18.40 10.22
N PHE A 91 -19.53 17.76 10.28
CA PHE A 91 -19.90 16.64 9.41
C PHE A 91 -21.28 16.79 8.77
N ASN A 92 -21.77 18.01 8.65
CA ASN A 92 -23.10 18.32 8.07
C ASN A 92 -24.25 17.53 8.71
N GLY A 93 -24.11 17.20 9.99
CA GLY A 93 -25.10 16.43 10.76
C GLY A 93 -24.94 14.91 10.73
N TYR A 94 -24.10 14.36 9.86
CA TYR A 94 -23.86 12.92 9.77
C TYR A 94 -22.96 12.42 10.91
N THR A 95 -23.12 11.12 11.24
CA THR A 95 -22.42 10.52 12.38
C THR A 95 -21.04 9.99 12.02
N SER A 96 -20.66 9.97 10.75
CA SER A 96 -19.50 9.27 10.19
C SER A 96 -19.48 7.78 10.55
N ASN A 97 -20.66 7.19 10.75
CA ASN A 97 -20.84 5.77 11.03
C ASN A 97 -21.96 5.19 10.16
N VAL A 98 -21.62 4.17 9.39
CA VAL A 98 -22.55 3.55 8.40
C VAL A 98 -23.91 3.20 8.96
N TRP A 99 -24.00 2.76 10.22
CA TRP A 99 -25.27 2.38 10.85
C TRP A 99 -26.10 3.59 11.28
N GLY A 100 -25.44 4.61 11.85
CA GLY A 100 -26.09 5.88 12.21
C GLY A 100 -26.56 6.63 10.98
N ASP A 101 -25.71 6.73 9.98
CA ASP A 101 -25.97 7.41 8.71
C ASP A 101 -27.06 6.68 7.91
N GLY A 102 -27.11 5.34 7.96
CA GLY A 102 -28.19 4.54 7.40
C GLY A 102 -29.56 4.83 8.03
N VAL A 103 -29.62 5.10 9.35
CA VAL A 103 -30.85 5.54 10.03
C VAL A 103 -31.23 6.96 9.58
N ILE A 104 -30.27 7.88 9.50
CA ILE A 104 -30.49 9.24 9.02
C ILE A 104 -31.09 9.21 7.62
N ASP A 105 -30.45 8.52 6.69
CA ASP A 105 -30.89 8.43 5.31
C ASP A 105 -32.28 7.78 5.17
N SER A 106 -32.53 6.75 5.96
CA SER A 106 -33.84 6.07 5.97
C SER A 106 -34.97 7.03 6.41
N LEU A 107 -34.73 7.80 7.46
CA LEU A 107 -35.71 8.79 7.96
C LEU A 107 -35.88 9.97 7.01
N LEU A 108 -34.82 10.45 6.39
CA LEU A 108 -34.90 11.50 5.38
C LEU A 108 -35.65 11.04 4.13
N ARG A 109 -35.49 9.78 3.70
CA ARG A 109 -36.22 9.19 2.56
C ARG A 109 -37.74 9.16 2.76
N ILE A 110 -38.20 8.94 3.98
CA ILE A 110 -39.63 8.95 4.30
C ILE A 110 -40.17 10.36 4.58
N GLY A 111 -39.35 11.40 4.36
CA GLY A 111 -39.76 12.81 4.52
C GLY A 111 -39.77 13.29 5.95
N PHE A 112 -39.05 12.63 6.87
CA PHE A 112 -38.94 13.07 8.26
C PHE A 112 -38.10 14.34 8.36
N ASN A 113 -38.31 15.13 9.43
CA ASN A 113 -37.57 16.37 9.63
C ASN A 113 -36.05 16.13 9.68
N SER A 114 -35.28 16.88 8.89
CA SER A 114 -33.84 16.69 8.75
C SER A 114 -33.11 16.73 10.09
N PHE A 115 -33.33 17.73 10.93
CA PHE A 115 -32.71 17.84 12.23
C PHE A 115 -33.02 16.63 13.14
N LEU A 116 -34.30 16.22 13.19
CA LEU A 116 -34.70 15.07 13.99
C LEU A 116 -34.15 13.73 13.45
N SER A 117 -33.95 13.63 12.13
CA SER A 117 -33.32 12.46 11.51
C SER A 117 -31.87 12.29 11.97
N HIS A 118 -31.11 13.37 11.97
CA HIS A 118 -29.72 13.37 12.45
C HIS A 118 -29.61 13.08 13.96
N VAL A 119 -30.54 13.65 14.77
CA VAL A 119 -30.62 13.32 16.19
C VAL A 119 -30.92 11.83 16.40
N ALA A 120 -31.85 11.26 15.62
CA ALA A 120 -32.21 9.85 15.72
C ALA A 120 -31.05 8.91 15.33
N GLY A 121 -30.33 9.22 14.25
CA GLY A 121 -29.17 8.44 13.82
C GLY A 121 -28.03 8.47 14.86
N GLN A 122 -27.70 9.67 15.37
CA GLN A 122 -26.70 9.81 16.43
C GLN A 122 -27.12 9.08 17.70
N PHE A 123 -28.38 9.23 18.11
CA PHE A 123 -28.89 8.56 19.31
C PHE A 123 -28.87 7.04 19.17
N TYR A 124 -29.20 6.53 18.00
CA TYR A 124 -29.17 5.09 17.71
C TYR A 124 -27.77 4.50 17.92
N ILE A 125 -26.74 5.11 17.36
CA ILE A 125 -25.36 4.66 17.50
C ILE A 125 -24.87 4.82 18.95
N ASP A 126 -25.09 5.98 19.56
CA ASP A 126 -24.71 6.21 20.96
C ASP A 126 -25.38 5.22 21.92
N PHE A 127 -26.66 4.93 21.70
CA PHE A 127 -27.39 3.99 22.54
C PHE A 127 -26.84 2.56 22.43
N LEU A 128 -26.61 2.06 21.21
CA LEU A 128 -26.01 0.75 21.00
C LEU A 128 -24.63 0.63 21.66
N ASP A 129 -23.78 1.63 21.48
CA ASP A 129 -22.45 1.67 22.06
C ASP A 129 -22.49 1.65 23.60
N LYS A 130 -23.36 2.46 24.18
CA LYS A 130 -23.49 2.57 25.64
C LYS A 130 -24.18 1.35 26.27
N VAL A 131 -25.09 0.68 25.54
CA VAL A 131 -25.67 -0.59 25.99
C VAL A 131 -24.58 -1.65 26.10
N ILE A 132 -23.74 -1.82 25.09
CA ILE A 132 -22.66 -2.81 25.12
C ILE A 132 -21.66 -2.46 26.24
N THR A 133 -21.23 -1.21 26.32
CA THR A 133 -20.31 -0.72 27.37
C THR A 133 -20.85 -1.01 28.76
N MET A 134 -22.10 -0.70 29.03
CA MET A 134 -22.69 -0.88 30.35
C MET A 134 -23.00 -2.34 30.67
N LEU A 135 -23.31 -3.17 29.66
CA LEU A 135 -23.44 -4.62 29.84
C LEU A 135 -22.11 -5.29 30.21
N VAL A 136 -21.04 -4.93 29.53
CA VAL A 136 -19.67 -5.39 29.87
C VAL A 136 -19.33 -5.01 31.31
N LEU A 137 -19.59 -3.75 31.69
CA LEU A 137 -19.33 -3.27 33.02
C LEU A 137 -20.23 -3.95 34.07
N TYR A 138 -21.50 -4.20 33.76
CA TYR A 138 -22.42 -4.92 34.64
C TYR A 138 -21.95 -6.34 34.91
N ILE A 139 -21.47 -7.05 33.88
CA ILE A 139 -20.88 -8.39 34.03
C ILE A 139 -19.65 -8.31 34.92
N PHE A 140 -18.76 -7.35 34.67
CA PHE A 140 -17.56 -7.15 35.48
C PHE A 140 -17.90 -6.83 36.94
N ALA A 141 -18.90 -5.96 37.20
CA ALA A 141 -19.34 -5.59 38.55
C ALA A 141 -19.92 -6.79 39.33
N ARG A 142 -20.40 -7.82 38.66
CA ARG A 142 -20.88 -9.05 39.33
C ARG A 142 -19.76 -9.94 39.85
N PHE A 143 -18.59 -9.88 39.24
CA PHE A 143 -17.40 -10.64 39.64
C PHE A 143 -16.56 -9.88 40.68
N ASP A 144 -16.74 -8.55 40.79
CA ASP A 144 -16.03 -7.73 41.75
C ASP A 144 -16.71 -7.78 43.14
N LYS A 145 -16.20 -8.64 44.03
CA LYS A 145 -16.72 -8.81 45.39
C LYS A 145 -16.15 -7.78 46.42
N ASP A 146 -15.12 -7.03 46.04
CA ASP A 146 -14.36 -6.19 46.99
C ASP A 146 -14.34 -4.71 46.62
N ARG A 147 -15.50 -4.08 46.55
CA ARG A 147 -15.69 -2.66 46.21
C ARG A 147 -15.00 -1.63 47.17
N ASN A 148 -14.42 -2.05 48.28
CA ASN A 148 -13.88 -1.14 49.33
C ASN A 148 -12.34 -1.07 49.38
N ARG A 149 -11.60 -1.59 48.38
CA ARG A 149 -10.13 -1.73 48.49
C ARG A 149 -9.29 -0.65 47.82
N PHE A 150 -9.86 0.37 47.18
CA PHE A 150 -9.04 1.41 46.56
C PHE A 150 -8.82 2.57 47.53
N ASP A 151 -7.61 2.61 48.10
CA ASP A 151 -7.09 3.68 48.94
C ASP A 151 -7.01 5.00 48.15
N LYS A 152 -7.37 6.12 48.79
CA LYS A 152 -7.26 7.48 48.25
C LYS A 152 -5.86 7.80 47.66
N ARG A 153 -4.81 7.12 48.11
CA ARG A 153 -3.44 7.29 47.62
C ARG A 153 -3.26 6.77 46.20
N VAL A 154 -3.95 5.69 45.80
CA VAL A 154 -3.91 5.16 44.44
C VAL A 154 -4.63 6.10 43.49
N MET A 155 -5.77 6.68 43.90
CA MET A 155 -6.49 7.69 43.11
C MET A 155 -5.62 8.93 42.82
N THR A 156 -4.86 9.38 43.79
CA THR A 156 -3.95 10.52 43.63
C THR A 156 -2.79 10.17 42.71
N ALA A 157 -2.22 8.96 42.82
CA ALA A 157 -1.16 8.49 41.94
C ALA A 157 -1.62 8.34 40.46
N CYS A 158 -2.83 7.81 40.24
CA CYS A 158 -3.40 7.72 38.86
C CYS A 158 -3.66 9.11 38.26
N ALA A 159 -4.09 10.08 39.05
CA ALA A 159 -4.25 11.47 38.59
C ALA A 159 -2.92 12.13 38.23
N TYR A 160 -1.85 11.86 39.00
CA TYR A 160 -0.50 12.37 38.69
C TYR A 160 0.09 11.70 37.46
N ILE A 161 -0.13 10.39 37.26
CA ILE A 161 0.30 9.68 36.05
C ILE A 161 -0.43 10.22 34.83
N GLY A 162 -1.76 10.44 34.92
CA GLY A 162 -2.53 11.03 33.80
C GLY A 162 -2.03 12.44 33.45
N LEU A 163 -1.77 13.29 34.43
CA LEU A 163 -1.19 14.63 34.22
C LEU A 163 0.22 14.58 33.64
N SER A 164 1.04 13.61 34.05
CA SER A 164 2.39 13.42 33.51
C SER A 164 2.39 12.94 32.05
N VAL A 165 1.44 12.09 31.69
CA VAL A 165 1.25 11.64 30.30
C VAL A 165 0.78 12.80 29.40
N ILE A 166 -0.13 13.66 29.91
CA ILE A 166 -0.58 14.85 29.16
C ILE A 166 0.58 15.83 28.97
N ALA A 167 1.41 16.06 29.99
CA ALA A 167 2.57 16.93 29.90
C ALA A 167 3.64 16.38 28.95
N ALA A 168 3.90 15.07 29.01
CA ALA A 168 4.83 14.40 28.10
C ALA A 168 4.31 14.44 26.65
N GLY A 169 3.00 14.24 26.44
CA GLY A 169 2.37 14.38 25.12
C GLY A 169 2.54 15.78 24.53
N GLN A 170 2.34 16.83 25.34
CA GLN A 170 2.56 18.21 24.88
C GLN A 170 4.02 18.51 24.52
N ILE A 171 4.99 17.92 25.24
CA ILE A 171 6.42 18.06 24.93
C ILE A 171 6.78 17.34 23.62
N ILE A 172 6.21 16.15 23.39
CA ILE A 172 6.41 15.39 22.14
C ILE A 172 5.79 16.12 20.96
N ILE A 173 4.60 16.71 21.11
CA ILE A 173 3.94 17.51 20.07
C ILE A 173 4.77 18.75 19.72
N SER A 174 5.33 19.44 20.71
CA SER A 174 6.18 20.61 20.47
C SER A 174 7.51 20.25 19.82
N ALA A 175 8.05 19.06 20.08
CA ALA A 175 9.28 18.56 19.45
C ALA A 175 9.03 18.04 18.03
N SER A 176 7.90 17.35 17.79
CA SER A 176 7.57 16.82 16.47
C SER A 176 7.11 17.91 15.50
N SER A 177 6.42 18.96 15.96
CA SER A 177 6.05 20.09 15.10
C SER A 177 7.26 20.88 14.58
N VAL A 178 8.35 20.97 15.36
CA VAL A 178 9.60 21.59 14.94
C VAL A 178 10.36 20.68 13.97
N GLY A 179 10.36 19.36 14.20
CA GLY A 179 10.99 18.39 13.30
C GLY A 179 10.27 18.22 11.95
N VAL A 180 8.93 18.22 11.97
CA VAL A 180 8.12 18.14 10.75
C VAL A 180 8.23 19.42 9.91
N GLN A 181 8.32 20.59 10.54
CA GLN A 181 8.52 21.85 9.81
C GLN A 181 9.91 21.95 9.19
N ALA A 182 10.94 21.41 9.85
CA ALA A 182 12.30 21.36 9.30
C ALA A 182 12.42 20.32 8.16
N ALA A 183 11.85 19.13 8.32
CA ALA A 183 11.80 18.11 7.28
C ALA A 183 10.92 18.51 6.09
N TYR A 184 9.85 19.28 6.33
CA TYR A 184 9.00 19.82 5.28
C TYR A 184 9.72 20.89 4.45
N ASN A 185 10.52 21.73 5.07
CA ASN A 185 11.27 22.78 4.37
C ASN A 185 12.52 22.25 3.63
N ASP A 186 13.11 21.14 4.07
CA ASP A 186 14.27 20.51 3.40
C ASP A 186 13.85 19.69 2.15
N ARG A 187 12.63 19.13 2.14
CA ARG A 187 12.07 18.40 0.97
C ARG A 187 11.68 19.32 -0.20
N GLN A 188 11.62 20.63 0.00
CA GLN A 188 11.18 21.57 -1.04
C GLN A 188 12.26 22.01 -2.03
N ASN A 189 13.51 21.65 -1.85
CA ASN A 189 14.61 22.29 -2.60
C ASN A 189 15.21 21.50 -3.76
N ASN A 190 14.81 20.25 -4.05
CA ASN A 190 15.36 19.53 -5.21
C ASN A 190 14.40 18.45 -5.73
N ILE A 191 13.64 18.77 -6.76
CA ILE A 191 13.08 17.76 -7.65
C ILE A 191 13.42 18.11 -9.09
N ASN A 192 14.53 17.58 -9.57
CA ASN A 192 14.71 17.32 -11.00
C ASN A 192 13.94 16.03 -11.31
N ILE A 193 13.06 16.10 -12.29
CA ILE A 193 12.35 14.92 -12.82
C ILE A 193 13.29 14.20 -13.80
N GLU A 194 14.36 13.61 -13.32
CA GLU A 194 14.86 12.34 -13.81
C GLU A 194 14.18 11.29 -12.95
N GLU A 195 13.54 10.28 -13.58
CA GLU A 195 12.94 9.15 -12.89
C GLU A 195 14.00 8.42 -12.06
N THR A 196 14.35 8.96 -10.92
CA THR A 196 15.17 8.28 -9.93
C THR A 196 14.29 7.19 -9.34
N LEU A 197 14.75 5.95 -9.42
CA LEU A 197 14.12 4.83 -8.75
C LEU A 197 14.04 5.15 -7.27
N ASP A 198 12.82 5.38 -6.78
CA ASP A 198 12.55 5.63 -5.36
C ASP A 198 12.08 4.32 -4.74
N TYR A 199 12.97 3.62 -4.04
CA TYR A 199 12.63 2.36 -3.38
C TYR A 199 11.66 2.54 -2.20
N ASN A 200 11.38 3.76 -1.74
CA ASN A 200 10.31 4.04 -0.79
C ASN A 200 8.91 3.85 -1.40
N SER A 201 8.79 3.84 -2.72
CA SER A 201 7.54 3.54 -3.45
C SER A 201 7.32 2.05 -3.69
N TYR A 202 8.24 1.18 -3.27
CA TYR A 202 8.13 -0.26 -3.43
C TYR A 202 7.19 -0.86 -2.37
N ILE A 203 6.46 -1.90 -2.77
CA ILE A 203 5.62 -2.68 -1.87
C ILE A 203 6.52 -3.43 -0.89
N GLN A 204 6.25 -3.26 0.39
CA GLN A 204 6.98 -3.93 1.46
C GLN A 204 6.20 -5.13 1.96
N THR A 205 6.83 -6.30 1.97
CA THR A 205 6.25 -7.52 2.54
C THR A 205 7.22 -8.11 3.55
N VAL A 206 6.81 -8.21 4.80
CA VAL A 206 7.62 -8.79 5.88
C VAL A 206 7.21 -10.24 6.08
N TYR A 207 8.19 -11.13 6.11
CA TYR A 207 8.03 -12.56 6.39
C TYR A 207 8.71 -12.89 7.71
N GLY A 208 7.93 -13.33 8.65
CA GLY A 208 8.38 -13.67 9.98
C GLY A 208 7.92 -15.07 10.40
N ARG A 209 7.77 -15.25 11.71
CA ARG A 209 7.37 -16.50 12.32
C ARG A 209 6.03 -17.04 11.81
N GLU A 210 5.10 -16.13 11.53
CA GLU A 210 3.75 -16.49 11.05
C GLU A 210 3.76 -17.04 9.62
N ASN A 211 4.81 -16.73 8.86
CA ASN A 211 5.00 -17.21 7.49
C ASN A 211 5.84 -18.47 7.39
N GLY A 212 6.28 -19.04 8.52
CA GLY A 212 7.05 -20.28 8.55
C GLY A 212 8.56 -20.12 8.71
N ILE A 213 9.06 -18.90 8.98
CA ILE A 213 10.46 -18.66 9.34
C ILE A 213 10.60 -18.81 10.85
N PRO A 214 11.31 -19.82 11.37
CA PRO A 214 11.39 -20.07 12.80
C PRO A 214 12.14 -18.95 13.52
N GLY A 215 11.56 -18.50 14.62
CA GLY A 215 12.17 -17.50 15.48
C GLY A 215 12.20 -16.08 14.90
N GLY A 216 11.78 -15.89 13.64
CA GLY A 216 11.89 -14.58 12.98
C GLY A 216 13.33 -14.15 12.71
N CYS A 217 14.28 -15.09 12.58
CA CYS A 217 15.70 -14.81 12.37
C CYS A 217 16.11 -15.27 10.97
N ALA A 218 16.74 -14.40 10.20
CA ALA A 218 17.39 -14.75 8.95
C ALA A 218 18.77 -14.09 8.89
N ASN A 219 19.82 -14.89 8.65
CA ASN A 219 21.20 -14.42 8.66
C ASN A 219 21.68 -14.06 7.26
N ASP A 220 21.30 -14.87 6.26
CA ASP A 220 21.74 -14.69 4.89
C ASP A 220 20.68 -15.19 3.90
N ILE A 221 20.73 -14.69 2.66
CA ILE A 221 19.79 -15.03 1.60
C ILE A 221 20.46 -14.98 0.24
N VAL A 222 20.23 -16.00 -0.58
CA VAL A 222 20.71 -16.09 -1.97
C VAL A 222 19.66 -16.77 -2.85
N GLN A 223 19.74 -16.56 -4.16
CA GLN A 223 18.88 -17.24 -5.12
C GLN A 223 19.68 -18.11 -6.08
N THR A 224 19.33 -19.38 -6.20
CA THR A 224 19.89 -20.27 -7.22
C THR A 224 19.29 -20.02 -8.61
N ASN A 225 20.01 -20.43 -9.65
CA ASN A 225 19.62 -20.22 -11.05
C ASN A 225 18.24 -20.78 -11.44
N ASP A 226 17.71 -21.69 -10.64
CA ASP A 226 16.37 -22.25 -10.82
C ASP A 226 15.27 -21.39 -10.20
N GLY A 227 15.62 -20.28 -9.52
CA GLY A 227 14.70 -19.33 -8.94
C GLY A 227 14.31 -19.61 -7.49
N ILE A 228 14.84 -20.65 -6.88
CA ILE A 228 14.65 -20.94 -5.44
C ILE A 228 15.47 -19.95 -4.62
N LEU A 229 14.83 -19.30 -3.65
CA LEU A 229 15.52 -18.53 -2.62
C LEU A 229 15.91 -19.45 -1.47
N TRP A 230 17.16 -19.31 -1.02
CA TRP A 230 17.71 -20.03 0.10
C TRP A 230 17.97 -19.07 1.24
N ILE A 231 17.47 -19.40 2.41
CA ILE A 231 17.55 -18.58 3.60
C ILE A 231 18.31 -19.31 4.68
N GLY A 232 19.42 -18.75 5.09
CA GLY A 232 20.23 -19.23 6.20
C GLY A 232 19.72 -18.68 7.53
N THR A 233 19.49 -19.55 8.50
CA THR A 233 19.07 -19.16 9.85
C THR A 233 19.84 -19.93 10.90
N TYR A 234 19.83 -19.48 12.16
CA TYR A 234 20.36 -20.28 13.27
C TYR A 234 19.48 -21.50 13.59
N GLY A 235 18.29 -21.59 13.01
CA GLY A 235 17.43 -22.78 13.09
C GLY A 235 17.55 -23.71 11.88
N GLY A 236 18.45 -23.43 10.94
CA GLY A 236 18.72 -24.25 9.77
C GLY A 236 18.63 -23.54 8.45
N LEU A 237 18.73 -24.30 7.38
CA LEU A 237 18.55 -23.86 6.01
C LEU A 237 17.06 -23.97 5.60
N TYR A 238 16.53 -22.92 5.00
CA TYR A 238 15.18 -22.89 4.43
C TYR A 238 15.24 -22.62 2.94
N ARG A 239 14.34 -23.20 2.19
CA ARG A 239 14.09 -22.83 0.80
C ARG A 239 12.72 -22.16 0.67
N TYR A 240 12.62 -21.19 -0.21
CA TYR A 240 11.39 -20.52 -0.57
C TYR A 240 11.13 -20.60 -2.08
N ASN A 241 9.97 -21.12 -2.45
CA ASN A 241 9.59 -21.37 -3.85
C ASN A 241 8.60 -20.34 -4.41
N GLY A 242 8.42 -19.23 -3.71
CA GLY A 242 7.44 -18.21 -4.07
C GLY A 242 6.13 -18.30 -3.27
N THR A 243 5.85 -19.43 -2.61
CA THR A 243 4.60 -19.64 -1.84
C THR A 243 4.83 -20.07 -0.41
N GLU A 244 5.83 -20.91 -0.14
CA GLU A 244 6.06 -21.46 1.19
C GLU A 244 7.54 -21.58 1.52
N PHE A 245 7.86 -21.46 2.80
CA PHE A 245 9.18 -21.76 3.35
C PHE A 245 9.23 -23.20 3.78
N VAL A 246 10.19 -23.96 3.24
CA VAL A 246 10.39 -25.37 3.56
C VAL A 246 11.72 -25.54 4.26
N TRP A 247 11.70 -26.11 5.46
CA TRP A 247 12.89 -26.40 6.23
C TRP A 247 13.62 -27.63 5.66
N MET A 248 14.94 -27.53 5.51
CA MET A 248 15.80 -28.62 5.01
C MET A 248 16.33 -29.47 6.18
N ASP A 249 15.41 -30.04 6.98
CA ASP A 249 15.70 -30.75 8.21
C ASP A 249 16.37 -32.14 8.04
N GLU A 250 16.41 -32.62 6.81
CA GLU A 250 17.00 -33.91 6.45
C GLU A 250 18.53 -33.92 6.43
N TYR A 251 19.17 -32.75 6.46
CA TYR A 251 20.62 -32.61 6.45
C TYR A 251 21.11 -32.01 7.77
N ASP A 252 21.75 -32.85 8.60
CA ASP A 252 22.34 -32.39 9.87
C ASP A 252 23.40 -31.30 9.67
N SER A 253 24.13 -31.34 8.54
CA SER A 253 25.23 -30.43 8.22
C SER A 253 24.77 -29.01 7.79
N VAL A 254 23.50 -28.68 7.86
CA VAL A 254 22.97 -27.35 7.53
C VAL A 254 22.00 -26.79 8.59
N ARG A 255 22.20 -27.21 9.85
CA ARG A 255 21.28 -26.84 10.95
C ARG A 255 21.49 -25.45 11.52
N THR A 256 22.70 -24.88 11.40
CA THR A 256 23.02 -23.54 11.95
C THR A 256 23.77 -22.75 10.88
N VAL A 257 23.02 -22.08 10.00
CA VAL A 257 23.59 -21.39 8.84
C VAL A 257 24.02 -19.97 9.18
N ASN A 258 25.28 -19.63 8.93
CA ASN A 258 25.81 -18.27 9.08
C ASN A 258 25.83 -17.51 7.76
N CYS A 259 26.31 -18.15 6.67
CA CYS A 259 26.46 -17.49 5.37
C CYS A 259 26.14 -18.45 4.22
N LEU A 260 25.71 -17.88 3.11
CA LEU A 260 25.38 -18.56 1.87
C LEU A 260 26.14 -17.92 0.71
N TYR A 261 26.54 -18.72 -0.27
CA TYR A 261 27.17 -18.23 -1.48
C TYR A 261 26.76 -19.09 -2.68
N ILE A 262 26.48 -18.45 -3.81
CA ILE A 262 26.26 -19.13 -5.09
C ILE A 262 27.47 -18.91 -5.96
N ASP A 263 28.09 -20.00 -6.43
CA ASP A 263 29.23 -19.91 -7.31
C ASP A 263 28.81 -19.76 -8.80
N GLU A 264 29.79 -19.50 -9.66
CA GLU A 264 29.58 -19.33 -11.10
C GLU A 264 28.94 -20.57 -11.77
N GLU A 265 29.08 -21.75 -11.19
CA GLU A 265 28.46 -22.99 -11.67
C GLU A 265 27.06 -23.24 -11.10
N GLY A 266 26.56 -22.32 -10.26
CA GLY A 266 25.24 -22.38 -9.64
C GLY A 266 25.12 -23.35 -8.47
N ARG A 267 26.26 -23.75 -7.84
CA ARG A 267 26.25 -24.53 -6.61
C ARG A 267 26.04 -23.66 -5.40
N LEU A 268 25.24 -24.15 -4.46
CA LEU A 268 25.00 -23.47 -3.19
C LEU A 268 26.04 -23.91 -2.17
N TRP A 269 26.84 -22.97 -1.70
CA TRP A 269 27.82 -23.13 -0.63
C TRP A 269 27.20 -22.61 0.67
N ILE A 270 27.29 -23.40 1.73
CA ILE A 270 26.58 -23.15 2.99
C ILE A 270 27.62 -23.18 4.10
N GLY A 271 27.93 -22.04 4.66
CA GLY A 271 28.79 -21.89 5.83
C GLY A 271 27.96 -21.99 7.11
N THR A 272 28.34 -22.89 7.99
CA THR A 272 27.62 -23.16 9.24
C THR A 272 28.37 -22.69 10.46
N ASN A 273 27.71 -22.71 11.61
CA ASN A 273 28.33 -22.35 12.88
C ASN A 273 29.13 -23.53 13.50
N ASP A 274 28.67 -24.74 13.29
CA ASP A 274 29.20 -25.91 14.05
C ASP A 274 29.60 -27.11 13.16
N ASP A 275 29.22 -27.12 11.87
CA ASP A 275 29.35 -28.26 10.98
C ASP A 275 30.25 -27.99 9.75
N GLY A 276 30.99 -26.87 9.78
CA GLY A 276 31.89 -26.48 8.69
C GLY A 276 31.18 -25.97 7.46
N LEU A 277 31.58 -26.43 6.28
CA LEU A 277 31.14 -26.00 4.97
C LEU A 277 30.40 -27.12 4.26
N SER A 278 29.16 -26.86 3.84
CA SER A 278 28.39 -27.81 3.01
C SER A 278 28.19 -27.24 1.59
N ILE A 279 28.24 -28.12 0.59
CA ILE A 279 27.96 -27.79 -0.80
C ILE A 279 26.70 -28.52 -1.24
N MET A 280 25.74 -27.80 -1.79
CA MET A 280 24.47 -28.33 -2.26
C MET A 280 24.30 -28.11 -3.78
N ILE A 281 23.86 -29.14 -4.46
CA ILE A 281 23.49 -29.11 -5.87
C ILE A 281 22.11 -29.75 -6.01
N ASN A 282 21.20 -29.10 -6.72
CA ASN A 282 19.85 -29.60 -6.94
C ASN A 282 19.16 -30.08 -5.64
N GLU A 283 19.17 -29.24 -4.62
CA GLU A 283 18.59 -29.54 -3.29
C GLU A 283 19.25 -30.73 -2.54
N THR A 284 20.38 -31.20 -2.98
CA THR A 284 21.09 -32.31 -2.32
C THR A 284 22.46 -31.84 -1.85
N VAL A 285 22.78 -32.06 -0.57
CA VAL A 285 24.13 -31.87 -0.04
C VAL A 285 25.05 -32.94 -0.65
N VAL A 286 26.03 -32.50 -1.44
CA VAL A 286 26.96 -33.40 -2.15
C VAL A 286 28.29 -33.52 -1.47
N ASN A 287 28.71 -32.48 -0.72
CA ASN A 287 29.99 -32.46 -0.02
C ASN A 287 29.83 -31.72 1.31
N VAL A 288 30.63 -32.13 2.30
CA VAL A 288 30.81 -31.44 3.57
C VAL A 288 32.29 -31.37 3.86
N VAL A 289 32.82 -30.25 4.29
CA VAL A 289 34.21 -30.02 4.70
C VAL A 289 34.25 -29.43 6.09
N SER A 290 34.97 -30.04 7.00
CA SER A 290 35.07 -29.71 8.41
C SER A 290 36.52 -29.57 8.87
N GLU A 291 36.75 -29.28 10.15
CA GLU A 291 38.09 -29.38 10.76
C GLU A 291 38.76 -30.70 10.51
N LYS A 292 38.00 -31.80 10.44
CA LYS A 292 38.54 -33.16 10.15
C LYS A 292 39.10 -33.28 8.74
N ASP A 293 38.64 -32.42 7.83
CA ASP A 293 39.05 -32.42 6.42
C ASP A 293 40.07 -31.29 6.14
N GLY A 294 40.47 -30.55 7.21
CA GLY A 294 41.53 -29.56 7.16
C GLY A 294 41.08 -28.11 7.22
N LEU A 295 39.79 -27.83 7.50
CA LEU A 295 39.39 -26.45 7.82
C LEU A 295 39.98 -26.01 9.18
N PRO A 296 40.38 -24.74 9.32
CA PRO A 296 40.92 -24.24 10.60
C PRO A 296 39.88 -24.14 11.73
N ALA A 297 38.61 -24.06 11.41
CA ALA A 297 37.50 -24.13 12.35
C ALA A 297 36.20 -24.51 11.63
N ASP A 298 35.28 -25.19 12.32
CA ASP A 298 33.97 -25.55 11.79
C ASP A 298 32.99 -24.37 11.71
N CYS A 299 33.28 -23.22 12.34
CA CYS A 299 32.48 -22.02 12.27
C CYS A 299 32.91 -21.18 11.08
N VAL A 300 32.13 -21.23 9.99
CA VAL A 300 32.34 -20.50 8.74
C VAL A 300 31.53 -19.21 8.78
N LYS A 301 32.15 -18.06 8.43
CA LYS A 301 31.55 -16.73 8.52
C LYS A 301 31.33 -16.04 7.18
N CYS A 302 32.23 -16.28 6.21
CA CYS A 302 32.08 -15.69 4.87
C CYS A 302 32.69 -16.63 3.81
N ILE A 303 32.18 -16.53 2.58
CA ILE A 303 32.62 -17.34 1.44
C ILE A 303 32.66 -16.40 0.22
N THR A 304 33.75 -16.46 -0.54
CA THR A 304 33.85 -15.81 -1.85
C THR A 304 34.67 -16.67 -2.82
N GLN A 305 34.38 -16.58 -4.12
CA GLN A 305 35.14 -17.25 -5.18
C GLN A 305 36.11 -16.25 -5.79
N GLY A 306 37.41 -16.60 -5.83
CA GLY A 306 38.41 -15.80 -6.52
C GLY A 306 38.38 -15.99 -8.04
N ALA A 307 38.94 -15.04 -8.78
CA ALA A 307 39.07 -15.12 -10.25
C ALA A 307 39.87 -16.31 -10.75
N ASP A 308 40.63 -16.98 -9.90
CA ASP A 308 41.35 -18.23 -10.20
C ASP A 308 40.47 -19.50 -10.08
N GLY A 309 39.20 -19.32 -9.66
CA GLY A 309 38.24 -20.40 -9.45
C GLY A 309 38.35 -21.13 -8.11
N ASP A 310 39.26 -20.73 -7.23
CA ASP A 310 39.36 -21.22 -5.86
C ASP A 310 38.44 -20.43 -4.92
N TYR A 311 38.07 -21.04 -3.80
CA TYR A 311 37.12 -20.46 -2.84
C TYR A 311 37.84 -20.03 -1.57
N TYR A 312 37.62 -18.81 -1.13
CA TYR A 312 38.18 -18.24 0.08
C TYR A 312 37.16 -18.35 1.21
N ILE A 313 37.44 -19.14 2.20
CA ILE A 313 36.54 -19.49 3.29
C ILE A 313 37.02 -18.83 4.56
N GLY A 314 36.27 -17.85 5.03
CA GLY A 314 36.52 -17.19 6.32
C GLY A 314 35.92 -18.02 7.45
N THR A 315 36.75 -18.41 8.43
CA THR A 315 36.32 -19.12 9.64
C THR A 315 36.64 -18.30 10.90
N THR A 316 36.17 -18.74 12.06
CA THR A 316 36.61 -18.18 13.35
C THR A 316 38.09 -18.50 13.65
N GLY A 317 38.67 -19.47 12.97
CA GLY A 317 40.11 -19.70 12.92
C GLY A 317 40.79 -18.89 11.80
N ALA A 318 41.81 -19.47 11.18
CA ALA A 318 42.43 -18.87 10.01
C ALA A 318 41.53 -18.94 8.75
N MET A 319 41.83 -18.12 7.75
CA MET A 319 41.16 -18.21 6.45
C MET A 319 41.71 -19.40 5.63
N SER A 320 40.83 -20.11 4.94
CA SER A 320 41.20 -21.24 4.09
C SER A 320 40.96 -20.94 2.63
N VAL A 321 41.78 -21.54 1.78
CA VAL A 321 41.54 -21.61 0.34
C VAL A 321 41.14 -23.02 -0.01
N VAL A 322 39.97 -23.19 -0.58
CA VAL A 322 39.41 -24.49 -0.96
C VAL A 322 39.32 -24.57 -2.49
N SER A 323 39.71 -25.71 -3.04
CA SER A 323 39.66 -25.93 -4.48
C SER A 323 38.74 -27.08 -4.85
N MET A 324 38.03 -26.91 -5.97
CA MET A 324 37.24 -27.97 -6.61
C MET A 324 38.01 -28.71 -7.70
N SER A 325 39.22 -28.28 -8.03
CA SER A 325 40.06 -28.92 -9.06
C SER A 325 40.58 -30.28 -8.59
N GLY A 326 40.07 -31.33 -9.19
CA GLY A 326 40.43 -32.72 -8.81
C GLY A 326 39.64 -33.27 -7.63
N GLY A 327 38.59 -32.60 -7.17
CA GLY A 327 37.75 -32.90 -6.03
C GLY A 327 37.90 -31.86 -4.92
N LEU A 328 36.87 -31.72 -4.11
CA LEU A 328 36.83 -30.73 -3.03
C LEU A 328 37.94 -31.01 -2.00
N SER A 329 38.81 -30.02 -1.78
CA SER A 329 39.90 -30.13 -0.81
C SER A 329 40.38 -28.75 -0.33
N VAL A 330 40.85 -28.68 0.91
CA VAL A 330 41.55 -27.49 1.44
C VAL A 330 42.93 -27.44 0.76
N LYS A 331 43.17 -26.40 -0.03
CA LYS A 331 44.40 -26.20 -0.79
C LYS A 331 45.51 -25.53 0.04
N SER A 332 45.13 -24.47 0.78
CA SER A 332 46.05 -23.73 1.64
C SER A 332 45.32 -23.03 2.79
N ILE A 333 46.08 -22.61 3.79
CA ILE A 333 45.61 -21.86 4.94
C ILE A 333 46.36 -20.53 4.99
N ILE A 334 45.67 -19.46 5.22
CA ILE A 334 46.19 -18.11 5.34
C ILE A 334 46.19 -17.72 6.82
N ASP A 335 47.23 -18.09 7.54
CA ASP A 335 47.35 -17.97 8.99
C ASP A 335 47.32 -16.50 9.47
N ASN A 336 47.67 -15.55 8.60
CA ASN A 336 47.71 -14.12 8.94
C ASN A 336 46.33 -13.48 8.97
N ILE A 337 45.30 -14.12 8.47
CA ILE A 337 43.90 -13.68 8.50
C ILE A 337 43.17 -14.62 9.44
N THR A 338 42.71 -14.08 10.57
CA THR A 338 41.93 -14.82 11.55
C THR A 338 40.59 -14.18 11.74
N TYR A 339 39.56 -14.97 12.00
CA TYR A 339 38.18 -14.51 12.20
C TYR A 339 37.71 -13.57 11.08
N ALA A 340 37.77 -14.02 9.85
CA ALA A 340 37.29 -13.25 8.69
C ALA A 340 35.74 -13.17 8.73
N VAL A 341 35.19 -11.95 8.73
CA VAL A 341 33.74 -11.70 8.85
C VAL A 341 33.10 -11.32 7.52
N SER A 342 33.88 -10.77 6.59
CA SER A 342 33.43 -10.40 5.24
C SER A 342 34.55 -10.60 4.25
N ALA A 343 34.22 -11.08 3.06
CA ALA A 343 35.15 -11.20 1.94
C ALA A 343 34.45 -10.99 0.62
N ASP A 344 35.13 -10.35 -0.32
CA ASP A 344 34.69 -10.16 -1.70
C ASP A 344 35.88 -10.15 -2.65
N SER A 345 35.67 -10.39 -3.95
CA SER A 345 36.73 -10.55 -4.93
C SER A 345 36.49 -9.77 -6.21
N ASP A 346 37.56 -9.28 -6.84
CA ASP A 346 37.49 -8.63 -8.14
C ASP A 346 37.89 -9.56 -9.31
N LYS A 347 37.60 -9.12 -10.53
CA LYS A 347 37.96 -9.82 -11.77
C LYS A 347 39.48 -9.92 -12.00
N ASN A 348 40.32 -9.17 -11.25
CA ASN A 348 41.75 -9.13 -11.35
C ASN A 348 42.45 -10.11 -10.38
N GLY A 349 41.69 -10.89 -9.62
CA GLY A 349 42.15 -11.88 -8.67
C GLY A 349 42.61 -11.28 -7.34
N ASN A 350 42.17 -10.08 -6.98
CA ASN A 350 42.30 -9.55 -5.63
C ASN A 350 41.10 -10.02 -4.79
N VAL A 351 41.34 -10.46 -3.57
CA VAL A 351 40.33 -10.81 -2.59
C VAL A 351 40.48 -9.87 -1.41
N ALA A 352 39.49 -9.07 -1.15
CA ALA A 352 39.41 -8.20 0.02
C ALA A 352 38.78 -8.96 1.18
N VAL A 353 39.37 -8.91 2.34
CA VAL A 353 38.91 -9.61 3.54
C VAL A 353 38.89 -8.67 4.73
N VAL A 354 37.76 -8.60 5.42
CA VAL A 354 37.63 -7.90 6.69
C VAL A 354 37.62 -8.92 7.82
N SER A 355 38.48 -8.70 8.80
CA SER A 355 38.58 -9.54 10.01
C SER A 355 37.85 -8.88 11.18
N ASP A 356 37.46 -9.67 12.19
CA ASP A 356 36.74 -9.20 13.41
C ASP A 356 37.51 -8.12 14.18
N ASN A 357 38.85 -8.09 14.06
CA ASN A 357 39.68 -7.03 14.62
C ASN A 357 39.62 -5.70 13.85
N GLY A 358 38.75 -5.60 12.85
CA GLY A 358 38.53 -4.38 12.03
C GLY A 358 39.61 -4.09 10.99
N LYS A 359 40.51 -5.04 10.68
CA LYS A 359 41.48 -4.91 9.59
C LYS A 359 40.90 -5.34 8.26
N LEU A 360 41.26 -4.59 7.22
CA LEU A 360 41.02 -4.91 5.83
C LEU A 360 42.32 -5.46 5.21
N SER A 361 42.33 -6.69 4.75
CA SER A 361 43.46 -7.37 4.12
C SER A 361 43.19 -7.61 2.65
N ILE A 362 44.20 -7.43 1.79
CA ILE A 362 44.11 -7.82 0.38
C ILE A 362 44.94 -9.10 0.16
N VAL A 363 44.27 -10.11 -0.34
CA VAL A 363 44.86 -11.40 -0.67
C VAL A 363 44.94 -11.55 -2.17
N LYS A 364 46.02 -12.17 -2.63
CA LYS A 364 46.21 -12.58 -4.02
C LYS A 364 46.97 -13.86 -4.09
N LYS A 365 46.42 -14.89 -4.76
CA LYS A 365 47.03 -16.21 -4.87
C LYS A 365 47.51 -16.76 -3.51
N ASP A 366 46.60 -16.87 -2.56
CA ASP A 366 46.82 -17.44 -1.23
C ASP A 366 47.80 -16.65 -0.32
N THR A 367 48.17 -15.43 -0.72
CA THR A 367 49.11 -14.59 0.04
C THR A 367 48.52 -13.23 0.35
N VAL A 368 48.67 -12.80 1.60
CA VAL A 368 48.31 -11.42 2.00
C VAL A 368 49.33 -10.47 1.40
N ILE A 369 48.87 -9.53 0.60
CA ILE A 369 49.70 -8.53 -0.06
C ILE A 369 49.83 -7.30 0.82
N SER A 370 48.75 -6.86 1.43
CA SER A 370 48.66 -5.64 2.23
C SER A 370 47.56 -5.68 3.27
N ASP A 371 47.77 -4.94 4.37
CA ASP A 371 46.77 -4.76 5.45
C ASP A 371 46.49 -3.28 5.67
N TYR A 372 45.26 -2.94 5.95
CA TYR A 372 44.79 -1.58 6.15
C TYR A 372 43.92 -1.47 7.41
N SER A 373 43.98 -0.32 8.03
CA SER A 373 43.04 0.09 9.08
C SER A 373 42.21 1.27 8.58
N ALA A 374 41.00 1.43 9.11
CA ALA A 374 40.12 2.52 8.74
C ALA A 374 40.78 3.89 8.98
N ILE A 375 40.57 4.84 8.07
CA ILE A 375 41.21 6.15 8.06
C ILE A 375 40.81 6.97 9.28
N ASP A 376 39.57 6.83 9.72
CA ASP A 376 39.01 7.51 10.89
C ASP A 376 39.40 6.85 12.23
N GLY A 377 40.16 5.76 12.20
CA GLY A 377 40.59 5.01 13.37
C GLY A 377 39.54 4.08 13.95
N SER A 378 38.40 3.90 13.29
CA SER A 378 37.38 2.90 13.61
C SER A 378 37.75 1.54 13.04
N ASN A 379 36.84 0.57 13.10
CA ASN A 379 37.03 -0.77 12.55
C ASN A 379 36.27 -0.92 11.24
N TYR A 380 36.86 -1.58 10.25
CA TYR A 380 36.10 -2.06 9.10
C TYR A 380 35.13 -3.18 9.54
N THR A 381 33.94 -3.19 8.94
CA THR A 381 32.88 -4.17 9.24
C THR A 381 32.57 -5.06 8.05
N THR A 382 32.59 -4.51 6.84
CA THR A 382 32.30 -5.24 5.60
C THR A 382 33.01 -4.58 4.41
N CYS A 383 33.13 -5.30 3.31
CA CYS A 383 33.68 -4.78 2.06
C CYS A 383 32.96 -5.37 0.84
N SER A 384 32.98 -4.64 -0.28
CA SER A 384 32.50 -5.11 -1.58
C SER A 384 33.22 -4.39 -2.73
N PHE A 385 33.38 -5.09 -3.85
CA PHE A 385 33.87 -4.53 -5.09
C PHE A 385 32.73 -4.13 -6.01
N ASP A 386 32.88 -3.03 -6.76
CA ASP A 386 32.03 -2.73 -7.91
C ASP A 386 32.57 -3.45 -9.19
N GLU A 387 31.82 -3.35 -10.30
CA GLU A 387 32.24 -3.97 -11.56
C GLU A 387 33.54 -3.42 -12.14
N ASP A 388 33.92 -2.20 -11.82
CA ASP A 388 35.17 -1.57 -12.26
C ASP A 388 36.37 -1.96 -11.39
N GLY A 389 36.15 -2.73 -10.31
CA GLY A 389 37.16 -3.20 -9.37
C GLY A 389 37.60 -2.14 -8.35
N ILE A 390 36.74 -1.16 -8.07
CA ILE A 390 36.89 -0.24 -6.96
C ILE A 390 36.37 -0.93 -5.70
N LEU A 391 37.16 -0.89 -4.64
CA LEU A 391 36.81 -1.48 -3.35
C LEU A 391 36.12 -0.45 -2.46
N TYR A 392 34.98 -0.82 -1.92
CA TYR A 392 34.22 -0.11 -0.90
C TYR A 392 34.34 -0.85 0.41
N ALA A 393 34.81 -0.19 1.46
CA ALA A 393 34.97 -0.76 2.79
C ALA A 393 34.21 0.08 3.82
N ALA A 394 33.20 -0.51 4.45
CA ALA A 394 32.40 0.16 5.47
C ALA A 394 33.05 0.09 6.84
N THR A 395 32.84 1.12 7.64
CA THR A 395 33.41 1.25 8.98
C THR A 395 32.32 1.20 10.07
N SER A 396 32.71 0.85 11.27
CA SER A 396 31.83 0.84 12.45
C SER A 396 31.34 2.26 12.85
N SER A 397 31.97 3.31 12.33
CA SER A 397 31.54 4.71 12.50
C SER A 397 30.47 5.15 11.49
N GLY A 398 30.07 4.27 10.55
CA GLY A 398 29.09 4.57 9.51
C GLY A 398 29.68 5.31 8.30
N ASN A 399 30.98 5.19 8.04
CA ASN A 399 31.61 5.70 6.82
C ASN A 399 31.89 4.55 5.85
N ILE A 400 31.94 4.86 4.55
CA ILE A 400 32.38 3.95 3.50
C ILE A 400 33.62 4.57 2.83
N ASP A 401 34.75 3.89 2.99
CA ASP A 401 36.02 4.27 2.36
C ASP A 401 36.13 3.62 0.98
N LYS A 402 36.40 4.39 -0.07
CA LYS A 402 36.59 3.91 -1.43
C LYS A 402 38.06 3.84 -1.78
N TYR A 403 38.45 2.75 -2.40
CA TYR A 403 39.85 2.47 -2.78
C TYR A 403 39.97 2.01 -4.23
N LYS A 404 40.92 2.54 -4.94
CA LYS A 404 41.42 1.92 -6.18
C LYS A 404 42.42 0.82 -5.82
N VAL A 405 42.28 -0.33 -6.45
CA VAL A 405 43.15 -1.48 -6.22
C VAL A 405 44.11 -1.65 -7.40
N ASP A 406 45.41 -1.52 -7.16
CA ASP A 406 46.44 -1.80 -8.16
C ASP A 406 47.42 -2.85 -7.61
N ASN A 407 47.46 -4.03 -8.23
CA ASN A 407 48.35 -5.14 -7.84
C ASN A 407 48.27 -5.50 -6.34
N GLY A 408 47.07 -5.40 -5.73
CA GLY A 408 46.86 -5.70 -4.33
C GLY A 408 47.17 -4.56 -3.36
N ILE A 409 47.53 -3.38 -3.88
CA ILE A 409 47.80 -2.17 -3.08
C ILE A 409 46.59 -1.24 -3.21
N LEU A 410 46.06 -0.80 -2.06
CA LEU A 410 44.94 0.14 -2.00
C LEU A 410 45.44 1.59 -2.08
N THR A 411 44.80 2.35 -2.96
CA THR A 411 44.95 3.80 -3.02
C THR A 411 43.62 4.42 -2.64
N PHE A 412 43.61 5.15 -1.53
CA PHE A 412 42.42 5.84 -1.04
C PHE A 412 41.92 6.86 -2.05
N SER A 413 40.61 6.87 -2.33
CA SER A 413 39.94 7.82 -3.21
C SER A 413 39.14 8.85 -2.44
N GLU A 414 38.17 8.38 -1.65
CA GLU A 414 37.28 9.22 -0.85
C GLU A 414 36.65 8.42 0.26
N SER A 415 36.06 9.11 1.24
CA SER A 415 35.22 8.51 2.29
C SER A 415 33.86 9.18 2.26
N VAL A 416 32.81 8.38 2.22
CA VAL A 416 31.42 8.84 2.17
C VAL A 416 30.73 8.46 3.47
N SER A 417 30.04 9.41 4.10
CA SER A 417 29.34 9.17 5.37
C SER A 417 27.90 8.72 5.16
N CYS A 418 27.52 7.66 5.87
CA CYS A 418 26.14 7.16 5.90
C CYS A 418 25.38 7.73 7.12
N HIS A 419 25.34 9.02 7.28
CA HIS A 419 24.96 9.83 8.45
C HIS A 419 23.87 9.27 9.40
N GLU A 420 22.95 8.45 8.91
CA GLU A 420 21.83 7.93 9.68
C GLU A 420 21.92 6.42 9.91
N LEU A 421 22.82 5.72 9.21
CA LEU A 421 23.01 4.28 9.31
C LEU A 421 24.15 3.94 10.27
N ASN A 422 23.87 3.11 11.26
CA ASN A 422 24.82 2.76 12.30
C ASN A 422 25.27 1.30 12.15
N ASN A 423 26.58 1.06 12.24
CA ASN A 423 27.17 -0.26 12.18
C ASN A 423 26.73 -1.02 10.90
N ILE A 424 27.41 -0.72 9.80
CA ILE A 424 27.09 -1.29 8.50
C ILE A 424 27.49 -2.77 8.48
N ASN A 425 26.52 -3.65 8.23
CA ASN A 425 26.70 -5.09 8.23
C ASN A 425 27.01 -5.64 6.83
N LYS A 426 26.43 -5.03 5.78
CA LYS A 426 26.64 -5.47 4.41
C LYS A 426 26.64 -4.30 3.44
N LEU A 427 27.57 -4.34 2.50
CA LEU A 427 27.57 -3.59 1.25
C LEU A 427 27.27 -4.56 0.12
N GLN A 428 26.34 -4.24 -0.75
CA GLN A 428 25.99 -5.10 -1.88
C GLN A 428 25.72 -4.25 -3.11
N PHE A 429 26.46 -4.52 -4.18
CA PHE A 429 26.15 -4.02 -5.50
C PHE A 429 25.09 -4.90 -6.15
N ILE A 430 24.06 -4.26 -6.67
CA ILE A 430 23.01 -4.93 -7.44
C ILE A 430 23.00 -4.31 -8.83
N ASP A 431 23.31 -5.12 -9.83
CA ASP A 431 23.09 -4.82 -11.24
C ASP A 431 21.83 -5.54 -11.69
N SER A 432 20.76 -4.80 -11.92
CA SER A 432 19.53 -5.36 -12.44
C SER A 432 18.93 -4.42 -13.48
N ALA A 433 18.13 -4.98 -14.38
CA ALA A 433 17.31 -4.20 -15.32
C ALA A 433 16.37 -3.20 -14.60
N LEU A 434 16.16 -3.42 -13.30
CA LEU A 434 15.33 -2.56 -12.45
C LEU A 434 16.08 -1.37 -11.84
N THR A 435 17.40 -1.50 -11.63
CA THR A 435 18.23 -0.46 -11.04
C THR A 435 18.85 0.49 -12.07
N ARG A 436 18.64 0.24 -13.37
CA ARG A 436 19.22 1.01 -14.49
C ARG A 436 20.74 1.14 -14.41
N GLY A 437 21.40 0.13 -13.91
CA GLY A 437 22.83 0.05 -13.69
C GLY A 437 23.14 -0.46 -12.31
N GLU A 438 24.42 -0.51 -11.97
CA GLU A 438 24.90 -0.97 -10.68
C GLU A 438 24.53 0.02 -9.57
N THR A 439 23.77 -0.43 -8.58
CA THR A 439 23.37 0.36 -7.41
C THR A 439 23.97 -0.24 -6.15
N LEU A 440 24.63 0.59 -5.33
CA LEU A 440 25.15 0.17 -4.03
C LEU A 440 24.07 0.27 -2.97
N PHE A 441 23.73 -0.86 -2.36
CA PHE A 441 22.89 -0.96 -1.18
C PHE A 441 23.71 -1.10 0.09
N VAL A 442 23.19 -0.54 1.17
CA VAL A 442 23.81 -0.53 2.50
C VAL A 442 22.83 -1.11 3.51
N CYS A 443 23.18 -2.24 4.13
CA CYS A 443 22.45 -2.85 5.23
C CYS A 443 23.12 -2.53 6.55
N ALA A 444 22.38 -2.03 7.53
CA ALA A 444 22.89 -1.57 8.81
C ALA A 444 22.04 -2.06 9.98
N ASP A 445 22.55 -1.90 11.20
CA ASP A 445 21.81 -2.31 12.41
C ASP A 445 20.46 -1.61 12.56
N ASN A 446 20.30 -0.43 12.00
CA ASN A 446 19.12 0.42 12.19
C ASN A 446 18.39 0.76 10.89
N GLY A 447 18.70 0.13 9.76
CA GLY A 447 17.99 0.40 8.52
C GLY A 447 18.72 -0.01 7.25
N ILE A 448 18.14 0.41 6.14
CA ILE A 448 18.59 0.13 4.78
C ILE A 448 18.73 1.45 4.04
N GLY A 449 19.82 1.61 3.28
CA GLY A 449 20.02 2.72 2.38
C GLY A 449 20.53 2.28 1.01
N TYR A 450 20.48 3.16 0.04
CA TYR A 450 21.10 2.97 -1.28
C TYR A 450 21.68 4.29 -1.79
N TYR A 451 22.68 4.21 -2.65
CA TYR A 451 23.22 5.37 -3.34
C TYR A 451 22.47 5.59 -4.65
N ASP A 452 21.94 6.80 -4.81
CA ASP A 452 21.28 7.19 -6.06
C ASP A 452 22.29 7.48 -7.18
N ALA A 453 21.78 7.78 -8.39
CA ALA A 453 22.61 8.10 -9.55
C ALA A 453 23.49 9.36 -9.37
N LYS A 454 23.21 10.19 -8.36
CA LYS A 454 24.01 11.37 -8.01
C LYS A 454 25.08 11.05 -6.96
N GLY A 455 25.10 9.84 -6.43
CA GLY A 455 25.98 9.40 -5.35
C GLY A 455 25.55 9.91 -3.96
N GLU A 456 24.26 10.24 -3.78
CA GLU A 456 23.68 10.60 -2.49
C GLU A 456 23.06 9.36 -1.84
N LEU A 457 23.29 9.20 -0.53
CA LEU A 457 22.67 8.12 0.24
C LEU A 457 21.20 8.46 0.52
N ILE A 458 20.32 7.57 0.12
CA ILE A 458 18.89 7.64 0.38
C ILE A 458 18.50 6.50 1.32
N ASN A 459 17.87 6.81 2.44
CA ASN A 459 17.35 5.81 3.36
C ASN A 459 16.00 5.30 2.87
N ILE A 460 15.80 3.98 2.98
CA ILE A 460 14.51 3.34 2.71
C ILE A 460 13.74 3.30 4.04
N ASP A 461 12.56 3.91 4.05
CA ASP A 461 11.65 3.80 5.20
C ASP A 461 11.01 2.41 5.20
N THR A 462 11.45 1.57 6.10
CA THR A 462 10.98 0.19 6.24
C THR A 462 10.07 0.00 7.46
N GLY A 463 9.59 1.09 8.06
CA GLY A 463 8.73 1.05 9.23
C GLY A 463 9.39 0.30 10.39
N ASP A 464 8.72 -0.75 10.86
CA ASP A 464 9.21 -1.57 11.97
C ASP A 464 10.34 -2.54 11.60
N PHE A 465 10.63 -2.73 10.30
CA PHE A 465 11.75 -3.57 9.84
C PHE A 465 13.07 -2.80 9.81
N ASN A 466 13.56 -2.41 10.97
CA ASN A 466 14.69 -1.50 11.14
C ASN A 466 15.69 -1.96 12.22
N SER A 467 15.86 -3.25 12.39
CA SER A 467 16.79 -3.79 13.41
C SER A 467 17.61 -4.96 12.87
N SER A 468 18.94 -4.83 12.97
CA SER A 468 19.92 -5.86 12.59
C SER A 468 19.67 -6.38 11.16
N ILE A 469 19.80 -5.49 10.18
CA ILE A 469 19.70 -5.87 8.78
C ILE A 469 21.08 -6.43 8.37
N ASP A 470 21.13 -7.74 8.11
CA ASP A 470 22.40 -8.46 8.01
C ASP A 470 22.85 -8.70 6.57
N HIS A 471 21.93 -9.02 5.65
CA HIS A 471 22.25 -9.35 4.27
C HIS A 471 21.13 -8.97 3.29
N MET A 472 21.40 -9.01 1.99
CA MET A 472 20.41 -8.79 0.94
C MET A 472 20.73 -9.56 -0.34
N THR A 473 19.70 -9.74 -1.17
CA THR A 473 19.84 -10.24 -2.55
C THR A 473 18.73 -9.67 -3.44
N ALA A 474 18.95 -9.64 -4.74
CA ALA A 474 17.89 -9.43 -5.72
C ALA A 474 17.47 -10.77 -6.32
N ASP A 475 16.16 -11.00 -6.46
CA ASP A 475 15.68 -12.19 -7.15
C ASP A 475 15.57 -11.96 -8.68
N TYR A 476 15.37 -13.02 -9.44
CA TYR A 476 15.27 -12.95 -10.90
C TYR A 476 14.04 -12.15 -11.41
N GLN A 477 13.07 -11.88 -10.53
CA GLN A 477 11.91 -11.04 -10.83
C GLN A 477 12.20 -9.57 -10.53
N GLY A 478 13.35 -9.29 -9.90
CA GLY A 478 13.80 -7.96 -9.52
C GLY A 478 13.25 -7.46 -8.20
N ASN A 479 12.70 -8.34 -7.36
CA ASN A 479 12.43 -7.98 -5.98
C ASN A 479 13.73 -7.96 -5.19
N LEU A 480 13.82 -7.04 -4.24
CA LEU A 480 14.93 -6.96 -3.30
C LEU A 480 14.52 -7.63 -2.00
N TRP A 481 15.38 -8.50 -1.51
CA TRP A 481 15.17 -9.23 -0.28
C TRP A 481 16.24 -8.85 0.73
N PHE A 482 15.81 -8.56 1.96
CA PHE A 482 16.68 -8.20 3.07
C PHE A 482 16.44 -9.17 4.22
N THR A 483 17.54 -9.56 4.90
CA THR A 483 17.51 -10.41 6.07
C THR A 483 17.69 -9.60 7.34
N SER A 484 17.04 -10.03 8.40
CA SER A 484 17.31 -9.56 9.75
C SER A 484 17.41 -10.75 10.70
N SER A 485 18.46 -10.74 11.51
CA SER A 485 18.62 -11.75 12.56
C SER A 485 17.61 -11.61 13.71
N ARG A 486 16.72 -10.61 13.64
CA ARG A 486 15.68 -10.35 14.65
C ARG A 486 14.26 -10.30 14.09
N LEU A 487 14.09 -9.88 12.85
CA LEU A 487 12.79 -9.53 12.28
C LEU A 487 12.38 -10.46 11.11
N GLY A 488 13.27 -11.34 10.65
CA GLY A 488 13.01 -12.25 9.54
C GLY A 488 13.43 -11.68 8.20
N LEU A 489 12.52 -11.64 7.22
CA LEU A 489 12.79 -11.17 5.86
C LEU A 489 11.91 -9.99 5.51
N LEU A 490 12.47 -9.05 4.78
CA LEU A 490 11.73 -8.00 4.08
C LEU A 490 11.88 -8.21 2.58
N ARG A 491 10.79 -8.21 1.83
CA ARG A 491 10.78 -8.14 0.38
C ARG A 491 10.30 -6.78 -0.07
N LEU A 492 11.06 -6.11 -0.90
CA LEU A 492 10.65 -4.94 -1.65
C LEU A 492 10.31 -5.35 -3.08
N SER A 493 9.08 -5.13 -3.49
CA SER A 493 8.59 -5.45 -4.84
C SER A 493 8.17 -4.17 -5.56
N ARG A 494 8.46 -4.07 -6.85
CA ARG A 494 8.04 -2.91 -7.64
C ARG A 494 6.51 -2.80 -7.66
N SER A 495 5.98 -1.65 -7.29
CA SER A 495 4.58 -1.33 -7.49
C SER A 495 4.31 -1.11 -8.98
N SER A 496 3.22 -1.68 -9.48
CA SER A 496 2.70 -1.35 -10.80
C SER A 496 1.89 -0.04 -10.79
N PHE A 497 1.58 0.45 -9.60
CA PHE A 497 0.84 1.68 -9.40
C PHE A 497 1.78 2.82 -9.06
N THR A 498 1.57 3.95 -9.70
CA THR A 498 2.34 5.17 -9.48
C THR A 498 1.41 6.25 -8.94
N GLN A 499 1.80 6.88 -7.85
CA GLN A 499 1.04 7.99 -7.29
C GLN A 499 1.31 9.27 -8.09
N LEU A 500 0.25 9.93 -8.55
CA LEU A 500 0.35 11.20 -9.24
C LEU A 500 0.68 12.31 -8.23
N LYS A 501 1.84 12.95 -8.41
CA LYS A 501 2.23 14.11 -7.59
C LYS A 501 1.49 15.36 -8.10
N TYR A 502 0.79 16.05 -7.21
CA TYR A 502 0.11 17.31 -7.52
C TYR A 502 0.09 18.25 -6.30
N VAL A 503 -0.10 19.52 -6.58
CA VAL A 503 -0.21 20.52 -5.51
C VAL A 503 -1.63 20.48 -4.96
N GLN A 504 -1.76 20.07 -3.70
CA GLN A 504 -3.04 20.00 -3.02
C GLN A 504 -3.30 21.29 -2.26
N ASN A 505 -4.34 22.02 -2.68
CA ASN A 505 -4.83 23.23 -1.99
C ASN A 505 -6.06 22.98 -1.14
N THR A 506 -6.48 21.74 -1.03
CA THR A 506 -7.73 21.36 -0.42
C THR A 506 -7.48 20.60 0.86
N GLU A 507 -8.33 20.75 1.85
CA GLU A 507 -8.23 20.03 3.13
C GLU A 507 -8.56 18.53 3.00
N SER A 508 -9.16 18.11 1.86
CA SER A 508 -9.52 16.71 1.61
C SER A 508 -8.59 16.06 0.61
N SER A 509 -8.11 14.88 0.96
CA SER A 509 -7.35 14.00 0.07
C SER A 509 -8.25 13.13 -0.83
N VAL A 510 -9.54 13.00 -0.50
CA VAL A 510 -10.50 12.19 -1.28
C VAL A 510 -10.74 12.79 -2.65
N VAL A 511 -10.38 12.03 -3.68
CA VAL A 511 -10.55 12.42 -5.08
C VAL A 511 -11.81 11.77 -5.65
N ASN A 512 -12.62 12.55 -6.36
CA ASN A 512 -13.84 12.10 -7.03
C ASN A 512 -13.71 12.04 -8.57
N SER A 513 -12.78 12.79 -9.13
CA SER A 513 -12.57 12.82 -10.57
C SER A 513 -11.17 13.29 -10.93
N VAL A 514 -10.64 12.73 -12.00
CA VAL A 514 -9.38 13.16 -12.61
C VAL A 514 -9.57 13.31 -14.13
N CYS A 515 -8.95 14.33 -14.72
CA CYS A 515 -8.99 14.56 -16.16
C CYS A 515 -7.72 15.29 -16.60
N LYS A 516 -7.15 14.92 -17.75
CA LYS A 516 -6.03 15.62 -18.37
C LYS A 516 -6.58 16.68 -19.32
N TRP A 517 -6.13 17.91 -19.17
CA TRP A 517 -6.46 19.02 -20.06
C TRP A 517 -5.25 19.94 -20.24
N ASN A 518 -4.96 20.28 -21.48
CA ASN A 518 -3.86 21.17 -21.84
C ASN A 518 -2.53 20.85 -21.17
N GLY A 519 -2.14 19.55 -21.16
CA GLY A 519 -0.88 19.06 -20.61
C GLY A 519 -0.82 18.95 -19.08
N ARG A 520 -1.94 19.20 -18.37
CA ARG A 520 -2.01 19.09 -16.89
C ARG A 520 -3.15 18.18 -16.47
N TYR A 521 -3.02 17.58 -15.28
CA TYR A 521 -4.12 16.84 -14.67
C TYR A 521 -4.90 17.74 -13.72
N TYR A 522 -6.21 17.72 -13.86
CA TYR A 522 -7.18 18.42 -13.02
C TYR A 522 -7.88 17.40 -12.14
N ILE A 523 -7.84 17.63 -10.84
CA ILE A 523 -8.22 16.67 -9.82
C ILE A 523 -9.33 17.27 -8.98
N GLY A 524 -10.53 16.71 -9.10
CA GLY A 524 -11.71 17.11 -8.35
C GLY A 524 -11.80 16.39 -7.03
N THR A 525 -11.81 17.15 -5.93
CA THR A 525 -11.87 16.62 -4.57
C THR A 525 -13.17 16.97 -3.87
N ASP A 526 -13.34 16.49 -2.63
CA ASP A 526 -14.48 16.87 -1.80
C ASP A 526 -14.48 18.34 -1.39
N SER A 527 -13.33 19.02 -1.47
CA SER A 527 -13.16 20.39 -1.02
C SER A 527 -12.62 21.36 -2.09
N GLY A 528 -12.50 20.94 -3.34
CA GLY A 528 -12.08 21.84 -4.42
C GLY A 528 -11.36 21.19 -5.58
N LEU A 529 -10.73 22.04 -6.40
CA LEU A 529 -9.96 21.67 -7.58
C LEU A 529 -8.46 21.74 -7.29
N ALA A 530 -7.76 20.63 -7.49
CA ALA A 530 -6.30 20.60 -7.51
C ALA A 530 -5.80 20.43 -8.95
N VAL A 531 -4.59 20.91 -9.23
CA VAL A 531 -4.00 20.88 -10.57
C VAL A 531 -2.53 20.46 -10.48
N THR A 532 -2.07 19.58 -11.39
CA THR A 532 -0.66 19.24 -11.50
C THR A 532 0.13 20.40 -12.11
N LEU A 533 1.45 20.37 -11.93
CA LEU A 533 2.33 21.24 -12.68
C LEU A 533 2.38 20.82 -14.15
N ALA A 534 2.68 21.76 -15.02
CA ALA A 534 2.88 21.45 -16.44
C ALA A 534 4.09 20.54 -16.64
N GLU A 535 4.00 19.57 -17.54
CA GLU A 535 5.11 18.73 -17.91
C GLU A 535 6.31 19.57 -18.40
N GLY A 536 7.52 19.32 -17.86
CA GLY A 536 8.75 20.01 -18.23
C GLY A 536 9.05 21.32 -17.47
N SER A 537 8.31 21.67 -16.43
CA SER A 537 8.67 22.81 -15.57
C SER A 537 9.67 22.39 -14.49
N GLU A 538 10.94 22.80 -14.66
CA GLU A 538 12.06 22.42 -13.79
C GLU A 538 12.11 23.07 -12.41
N ASN A 539 11.19 23.95 -12.03
CA ASN A 539 11.23 24.62 -10.73
C ASN A 539 9.90 24.53 -10.00
N VAL A 540 9.87 23.63 -9.05
CA VAL A 540 8.79 23.49 -8.07
C VAL A 540 9.05 24.37 -6.86
N ASN A 541 8.71 25.64 -6.93
CA ASN A 541 8.47 26.40 -5.72
C ASN A 541 7.01 26.27 -5.36
N VAL A 542 6.75 25.65 -4.24
CA VAL A 542 5.42 25.32 -3.74
C VAL A 542 4.70 26.57 -3.27
N GLY A 543 3.82 27.03 -4.10
CA GLY A 543 2.79 28.02 -3.80
C GLY A 543 1.97 28.17 -5.06
N ILE A 544 0.65 28.19 -4.96
CA ILE A 544 -0.26 28.39 -6.09
C ILE A 544 0.03 29.69 -6.84
N GLU A 545 0.62 30.66 -6.15
CA GLU A 545 1.06 31.95 -6.74
C GLU A 545 2.29 31.81 -7.63
N THR A 546 2.96 30.70 -7.66
CA THR A 546 4.20 30.52 -8.39
C THR A 546 4.02 29.72 -9.66
N GLN A 547 3.78 30.42 -10.74
CA GLN A 547 4.37 30.20 -12.06
C GLN A 547 3.89 28.99 -12.88
N ASN A 548 3.21 29.31 -13.96
CA ASN A 548 2.76 28.48 -15.09
C ASN A 548 1.35 27.90 -15.04
N ILE A 549 0.57 28.11 -13.99
CA ILE A 549 -0.88 27.95 -14.07
C ILE A 549 -1.42 29.25 -14.66
N ASP A 550 -2.14 29.16 -15.77
CA ASP A 550 -2.70 30.34 -16.38
C ASP A 550 -3.72 31.03 -15.43
N SER A 551 -3.92 32.32 -15.59
CA SER A 551 -4.72 33.13 -14.65
C SER A 551 -6.15 32.62 -14.52
N SER A 552 -6.73 32.05 -15.57
CA SER A 552 -8.10 31.54 -15.60
C SER A 552 -8.21 30.25 -14.78
N VAL A 553 -7.18 29.38 -14.81
CA VAL A 553 -7.12 28.18 -13.98
C VAL A 553 -7.01 28.56 -12.50
N ASN A 554 -6.19 29.55 -12.15
CA ASN A 554 -6.10 30.07 -10.79
C ASN A 554 -7.45 30.66 -10.30
N GLU A 555 -8.13 31.40 -11.16
CA GLU A 555 -9.47 31.92 -10.85
C GLU A 555 -10.46 30.79 -10.63
N LEU A 556 -10.44 29.76 -11.48
CA LEU A 556 -11.31 28.59 -11.35
C LEU A 556 -11.04 27.82 -10.07
N VAL A 557 -9.77 27.60 -9.69
CA VAL A 557 -9.39 26.99 -8.41
C VAL A 557 -9.95 27.77 -7.23
N ASN A 558 -9.84 29.10 -7.24
CA ASN A 558 -10.37 29.96 -6.17
C ASN A 558 -11.92 29.95 -6.11
N VAL A 559 -12.59 29.94 -7.27
CA VAL A 559 -14.06 29.89 -7.35
C VAL A 559 -14.60 28.54 -6.86
N LEU A 560 -13.83 27.48 -7.03
CA LEU A 560 -14.19 26.13 -6.61
C LEU A 560 -13.64 25.75 -5.21
N ASP A 561 -13.04 26.68 -4.49
CA ASP A 561 -12.61 26.44 -3.12
C ASP A 561 -13.79 26.06 -2.24
N ASN A 562 -13.64 24.99 -1.44
CA ASN A 562 -14.68 24.37 -0.61
C ASN A 562 -15.95 23.92 -1.40
N VAL A 563 -15.80 23.66 -2.70
CA VAL A 563 -16.86 23.11 -3.54
C VAL A 563 -16.55 21.67 -3.91
N ARG A 564 -17.41 20.74 -3.49
CA ARG A 564 -17.25 19.33 -3.84
C ARG A 564 -17.43 19.11 -5.35
N ILE A 565 -16.37 18.65 -6.01
CA ILE A 565 -16.36 18.33 -7.44
C ILE A 565 -16.72 16.85 -7.61
N ARG A 566 -17.57 16.56 -8.60
CA ARG A 566 -18.04 15.19 -8.87
C ARG A 566 -17.51 14.62 -10.16
N CYS A 567 -17.39 15.44 -11.21
CA CYS A 567 -16.92 15.00 -12.51
C CYS A 567 -16.18 16.14 -13.20
N ILE A 568 -15.07 15.82 -13.83
CA ILE A 568 -14.32 16.68 -14.72
C ILE A 568 -14.19 15.95 -16.05
N THR A 569 -14.50 16.62 -17.17
CA THR A 569 -14.35 16.05 -18.51
C THR A 569 -14.01 17.16 -19.50
N THR A 570 -13.62 16.77 -20.71
CA THR A 570 -13.40 17.71 -21.83
C THR A 570 -14.39 17.43 -22.95
N ASP A 571 -14.76 18.49 -23.70
CA ASP A 571 -15.55 18.37 -24.90
C ASP A 571 -14.68 18.30 -26.17
N SER A 572 -15.31 18.09 -27.33
CA SER A 572 -14.64 18.02 -28.63
C SER A 572 -14.02 19.35 -29.07
N ASN A 573 -14.39 20.46 -28.48
CA ASN A 573 -13.82 21.79 -28.68
C ASN A 573 -12.65 22.07 -27.72
N ASN A 574 -12.26 21.06 -26.92
CA ASN A 574 -11.23 21.17 -25.92
C ASN A 574 -11.55 22.18 -24.80
N ASN A 575 -12.84 22.35 -24.44
CA ASN A 575 -13.24 23.04 -23.23
C ASN A 575 -13.30 22.04 -22.07
N MET A 576 -13.00 22.49 -20.85
CA MET A 576 -13.09 21.65 -19.65
C MET A 576 -14.40 21.92 -18.91
N TRP A 577 -15.11 20.85 -18.56
CA TRP A 577 -16.39 20.87 -17.86
C TRP A 577 -16.29 20.27 -16.49
N ILE A 578 -16.86 20.94 -15.47
CA ILE A 578 -16.80 20.55 -14.07
C ILE A 578 -18.19 20.50 -13.46
N CYS A 579 -18.60 19.33 -13.00
CA CYS A 579 -19.84 19.11 -12.26
C CYS A 579 -19.60 19.19 -10.77
N THR A 580 -20.47 19.92 -10.05
CA THR A 580 -20.32 20.14 -8.61
C THR A 580 -21.54 19.70 -7.81
N THR A 581 -21.33 19.47 -6.50
CA THR A 581 -22.39 19.22 -5.54
C THR A 581 -22.78 20.54 -4.88
N GLY A 582 -23.73 21.27 -5.48
CA GLY A 582 -24.31 22.47 -4.87
C GLY A 582 -24.00 23.79 -5.57
N SER A 583 -23.00 23.84 -6.48
CA SER A 583 -22.63 25.09 -7.21
C SER A 583 -22.94 25.06 -8.70
N GLY A 584 -23.59 23.98 -9.20
CA GLY A 584 -23.93 23.84 -10.61
C GLY A 584 -22.83 23.20 -11.45
N VAL A 585 -22.71 23.65 -12.70
CA VAL A 585 -21.72 23.20 -13.69
C VAL A 585 -20.85 24.38 -14.10
N TYR A 586 -19.56 24.15 -14.26
CA TYR A 586 -18.63 25.15 -14.76
C TYR A 586 -18.02 24.67 -16.07
N GLU A 587 -17.83 25.60 -16.99
CA GLU A 587 -17.07 25.42 -18.22
C GLU A 587 -15.87 26.35 -18.18
N LEU A 588 -14.69 25.82 -18.42
CA LEU A 588 -13.49 26.59 -18.75
C LEU A 588 -13.24 26.40 -20.23
N THR A 589 -13.47 27.44 -21.02
CA THR A 589 -13.25 27.40 -22.45
C THR A 589 -11.76 27.29 -22.76
N TYR A 590 -11.41 26.77 -23.95
CA TYR A 590 -10.03 26.76 -24.42
C TYR A 590 -9.41 28.16 -24.53
N SER A 591 -10.25 29.21 -24.69
CA SER A 591 -9.82 30.62 -24.68
C SER A 591 -9.58 31.19 -23.27
N GLY A 592 -9.91 30.44 -22.20
CA GLY A 592 -9.70 30.84 -20.82
C GLY A 592 -10.91 31.56 -20.20
N GLU A 593 -12.10 31.53 -20.80
CA GLU A 593 -13.31 32.07 -20.21
C GLU A 593 -13.95 31.07 -19.26
N ILE A 594 -14.36 31.50 -18.06
CA ILE A 594 -15.09 30.69 -17.08
C ILE A 594 -16.57 31.00 -17.17
N ILE A 595 -17.36 30.01 -17.56
CA ILE A 595 -18.82 30.11 -17.65
C ILE A 595 -19.42 29.22 -16.56
N LYS A 596 -20.33 29.81 -15.77
CA LYS A 596 -21.06 29.08 -14.73
C LYS A 596 -22.49 28.85 -15.15
N TYR A 597 -22.95 27.61 -15.05
CA TYR A 597 -24.34 27.23 -15.22
C TYR A 597 -24.90 26.80 -13.86
N ASP A 598 -26.02 27.41 -13.46
CA ASP A 598 -26.69 27.06 -12.22
C ASP A 598 -28.21 27.20 -12.35
N LYS A 599 -28.93 27.06 -11.25
CA LYS A 599 -30.38 27.15 -11.25
C LYS A 599 -30.89 28.55 -11.65
N ASP A 600 -30.12 29.59 -11.37
CA ASP A 600 -30.50 30.96 -11.64
C ASP A 600 -30.37 31.30 -13.13
N ASN A 601 -29.56 30.58 -13.87
CA ASN A 601 -29.37 30.74 -15.32
C ASN A 601 -29.81 29.54 -16.17
N GLY A 602 -30.72 28.72 -15.62
CA GLY A 602 -31.51 27.77 -16.40
C GLY A 602 -31.35 26.31 -16.11
N LEU A 603 -30.41 25.88 -15.26
CA LEU A 603 -30.31 24.46 -14.87
C LEU A 603 -31.51 24.06 -13.97
N ASN A 604 -31.84 22.75 -13.97
CA ASN A 604 -32.88 22.19 -13.07
C ASN A 604 -32.54 22.31 -11.59
N GLY A 605 -31.24 22.38 -11.26
CA GLY A 605 -30.72 22.39 -9.90
C GLY A 605 -29.25 22.74 -9.89
N ASN A 606 -28.62 22.58 -8.71
CA ASN A 606 -27.20 22.92 -8.53
C ASN A 606 -26.34 21.69 -8.20
N ARG A 607 -26.92 20.47 -8.20
CA ARG A 607 -26.22 19.23 -7.89
C ARG A 607 -26.10 18.34 -9.11
N TYR A 608 -24.93 18.33 -9.74
CA TYR A 608 -24.64 17.56 -10.93
C TYR A 608 -23.57 16.51 -10.64
N ARG A 609 -23.73 15.32 -11.24
CA ARG A 609 -22.88 14.15 -11.00
C ARG A 609 -21.99 13.84 -12.18
N THR A 610 -22.48 14.09 -13.37
CA THR A 610 -21.79 13.83 -14.63
C THR A 610 -22.24 14.79 -15.71
N ILE A 611 -21.40 14.91 -16.73
CA ILE A 611 -21.70 15.62 -17.96
C ILE A 611 -21.11 14.84 -19.13
N THR A 612 -21.87 14.70 -20.21
CA THR A 612 -21.50 13.91 -21.40
C THR A 612 -21.75 14.74 -22.64
N GLU A 613 -20.80 14.78 -23.57
CA GLU A 613 -21.00 15.37 -24.89
C GLU A 613 -21.79 14.41 -25.77
N LEU A 614 -22.86 14.91 -26.36
CA LEU A 614 -23.65 14.19 -27.35
C LEU A 614 -23.06 14.40 -28.76
N SER A 615 -23.39 13.50 -29.68
CA SER A 615 -22.86 13.50 -31.04
C SER A 615 -23.21 14.76 -31.86
N ASP A 616 -24.14 15.59 -31.40
CA ASP A 616 -24.48 16.87 -31.97
C ASP A 616 -23.80 18.06 -31.29
N ASN A 617 -22.78 17.82 -30.46
CA ASN A 617 -22.03 18.79 -29.62
C ASN A 617 -22.91 19.47 -28.52
N THR A 618 -24.00 18.86 -28.14
CA THR A 618 -24.75 19.28 -26.94
C THR A 618 -24.14 18.64 -25.70
N MET A 619 -23.89 19.42 -24.66
CA MET A 619 -23.45 18.93 -23.37
C MET A 619 -24.66 18.53 -22.52
N LEU A 620 -24.71 17.29 -22.12
CA LEU A 620 -25.77 16.72 -21.29
C LEU A 620 -25.28 16.60 -19.84
N ALA A 621 -25.71 17.52 -19.00
CA ALA A 621 -25.44 17.48 -17.56
C ALA A 621 -26.52 16.70 -16.83
N ALA A 622 -26.12 15.76 -15.97
CA ALA A 622 -27.01 14.88 -15.20
C ALA A 622 -26.73 14.95 -13.71
N GLY A 623 -27.78 14.90 -12.91
CA GLY A 623 -27.63 14.98 -11.46
C GLY A 623 -28.90 14.72 -10.67
N ASP A 624 -29.01 15.29 -9.48
CA ASP A 624 -30.10 15.02 -8.53
C ASP A 624 -31.47 15.62 -8.95
N SER A 625 -31.50 16.42 -10.01
CA SER A 625 -32.73 17.10 -10.53
C SER A 625 -33.09 16.67 -11.95
N GLY A 626 -32.46 15.60 -12.48
CA GLY A 626 -32.65 15.13 -13.84
C GLY A 626 -31.55 15.58 -14.78
N LEU A 627 -31.92 15.90 -16.00
CA LEU A 627 -31.05 16.23 -17.12
C LEU A 627 -31.17 17.68 -17.54
N SER A 628 -30.03 18.30 -17.84
CA SER A 628 -29.97 19.64 -18.42
C SER A 628 -29.13 19.62 -19.69
N PHE A 629 -29.66 20.15 -20.79
CA PHE A 629 -29.00 20.20 -22.09
C PHE A 629 -28.42 21.58 -22.32
N ILE A 630 -27.12 21.66 -22.51
CA ILE A 630 -26.35 22.89 -22.66
C ILE A 630 -25.76 22.95 -24.06
N LYS A 631 -25.97 24.05 -24.78
CA LYS A 631 -25.43 24.29 -26.12
C LYS A 631 -25.28 25.78 -26.38
N ASN A 632 -24.21 26.17 -27.08
CA ASN A 632 -23.96 27.58 -27.40
C ASN A 632 -24.04 28.50 -26.19
N GLU A 633 -23.33 28.13 -25.12
CA GLU A 633 -23.23 28.87 -23.85
C GLU A 633 -24.59 29.09 -23.11
N GLY A 634 -25.58 28.24 -23.38
CA GLY A 634 -26.89 28.36 -22.76
C GLY A 634 -27.57 27.02 -22.51
N VAL A 635 -28.40 26.98 -21.47
CA VAL A 635 -29.28 25.83 -21.20
C VAL A 635 -30.46 25.87 -22.17
N ILE A 636 -30.56 24.86 -23.03
CA ILE A 636 -31.59 24.83 -24.10
C ILE A 636 -32.90 24.19 -23.65
N TYR A 637 -32.81 23.16 -22.83
CA TYR A 637 -33.99 22.54 -22.18
C TYR A 637 -33.57 21.61 -21.04
N ASN A 638 -34.54 21.17 -20.25
CA ASN A 638 -34.36 20.32 -19.11
C ASN A 638 -35.36 19.15 -19.10
N ILE A 639 -34.95 18.00 -18.60
CA ILE A 639 -35.81 16.86 -18.31
C ILE A 639 -35.64 16.48 -16.83
N GLY A 640 -36.66 16.70 -16.04
CA GLY A 640 -36.62 16.38 -14.61
C GLY A 640 -37.96 15.91 -14.09
N SER A 641 -38.96 16.78 -14.12
CA SER A 641 -40.32 16.46 -13.63
C SER A 641 -41.06 15.36 -14.40
N ALA A 642 -40.57 14.98 -15.58
CA ALA A 642 -41.12 13.89 -16.38
C ALA A 642 -40.46 12.54 -16.02
N MET A 643 -39.33 12.57 -15.34
CA MET A 643 -38.64 11.34 -14.87
C MET A 643 -39.35 10.75 -13.67
N LYS A 644 -39.42 9.43 -13.59
CA LYS A 644 -39.94 8.74 -12.40
C LYS A 644 -38.96 8.85 -11.23
N ASN A 645 -37.66 8.77 -11.52
CA ASN A 645 -36.62 9.10 -10.58
C ASN A 645 -35.66 10.11 -11.24
N ASN A 646 -35.68 11.33 -10.76
CA ASN A 646 -34.87 12.42 -11.30
C ASN A 646 -33.40 12.43 -10.80
N LYS A 647 -33.01 11.50 -9.97
CA LYS A 647 -31.61 11.34 -9.55
C LYS A 647 -30.88 10.47 -10.57
N VAL A 648 -30.19 11.12 -11.50
CA VAL A 648 -29.44 10.45 -12.57
C VAL A 648 -27.98 10.34 -12.17
N LEU A 649 -27.42 9.13 -12.27
CA LEU A 649 -26.07 8.81 -11.86
C LEU A 649 -25.09 8.79 -13.04
N CYS A 650 -25.55 8.33 -14.20
CA CYS A 650 -24.74 8.28 -15.42
C CYS A 650 -25.61 8.44 -16.66
N THR A 651 -25.00 8.86 -17.77
CA THR A 651 -25.66 9.00 -19.08
C THR A 651 -24.79 8.39 -20.17
N LEU A 652 -25.44 7.87 -21.22
CA LEU A 652 -24.77 7.34 -22.40
C LEU A 652 -25.63 7.57 -23.65
N GLU A 653 -25.07 8.10 -24.71
CA GLU A 653 -25.71 8.12 -26.02
C GLU A 653 -25.42 6.80 -26.76
N ALA A 654 -26.44 6.09 -27.23
CA ALA A 654 -26.32 4.80 -27.89
C ALA A 654 -27.27 4.65 -29.09
N ASP A 655 -26.92 3.75 -29.99
CA ASP A 655 -27.82 3.29 -31.05
C ASP A 655 -28.41 1.93 -30.66
N ILE A 656 -29.74 1.87 -30.46
CA ILE A 656 -30.45 0.64 -30.10
C ILE A 656 -31.39 0.30 -31.24
N SER A 657 -31.34 -0.95 -31.67
CA SER A 657 -32.20 -1.48 -32.76
C SER A 657 -33.69 -1.26 -32.41
N GLY A 658 -34.41 -0.67 -33.33
CA GLY A 658 -35.82 -0.32 -33.11
C GLY A 658 -36.04 1.09 -32.55
N TYR A 659 -35.12 1.62 -31.81
CA TYR A 659 -35.17 3.01 -31.26
C TYR A 659 -34.31 3.99 -32.06
N GLY A 660 -33.25 3.51 -32.70
CA GLY A 660 -32.23 4.37 -33.31
C GLY A 660 -31.34 5.01 -32.24
N ARG A 661 -30.90 6.23 -32.51
CA ARG A 661 -30.07 6.98 -31.55
C ARG A 661 -30.91 7.47 -30.38
N VAL A 662 -30.51 7.10 -29.17
CA VAL A 662 -31.16 7.43 -27.90
C VAL A 662 -30.15 7.86 -26.84
N ILE A 663 -30.62 8.57 -25.84
CA ILE A 663 -29.89 8.82 -24.62
C ILE A 663 -30.40 7.84 -23.57
N LEU A 664 -29.50 7.10 -22.97
CA LEU A 664 -29.75 6.25 -21.83
C LEU A 664 -29.37 7.02 -20.57
N ALA A 665 -30.30 7.13 -19.62
CA ALA A 665 -30.11 7.79 -18.34
C ALA A 665 -30.22 6.74 -17.22
N GLY A 666 -29.07 6.38 -16.62
CA GLY A 666 -29.00 5.47 -15.48
C GLY A 666 -29.37 6.21 -14.19
N THR A 667 -30.39 5.70 -13.48
CA THR A 667 -30.98 6.35 -12.32
C THR A 667 -30.63 5.67 -11.01
N ASP A 668 -30.86 6.37 -9.90
CA ASP A 668 -30.74 5.85 -8.53
C ASP A 668 -32.07 5.21 -8.08
N GLY A 669 -32.51 4.13 -8.76
CA GLY A 669 -33.66 3.34 -8.34
C GLY A 669 -34.87 3.32 -9.28
N ASN A 670 -34.69 3.65 -10.57
CA ASN A 670 -35.70 3.42 -11.62
C ASN A 670 -35.09 2.82 -12.89
N GLY A 671 -33.95 2.14 -12.76
CA GLY A 671 -33.30 1.52 -13.90
C GLY A 671 -32.73 2.53 -14.89
N ILE A 672 -32.85 2.23 -16.18
CA ILE A 672 -32.34 3.04 -17.29
C ILE A 672 -33.53 3.65 -18.03
N GLU A 673 -33.68 4.96 -17.97
CA GLU A 673 -34.68 5.67 -18.79
C GLU A 673 -34.13 5.93 -20.21
N VAL A 674 -34.95 5.64 -21.20
CA VAL A 674 -34.62 5.82 -22.61
C VAL A 674 -35.22 7.14 -23.10
N ILE A 675 -34.36 8.04 -23.58
CA ILE A 675 -34.79 9.37 -24.02
C ILE A 675 -34.51 9.49 -25.53
N ARG A 676 -35.55 9.86 -26.27
CA ARG A 676 -35.47 10.14 -27.69
C ARG A 676 -36.09 11.49 -28.00
N ASP A 677 -35.43 12.31 -28.79
CA ASP A 677 -35.94 13.64 -29.18
C ASP A 677 -36.43 14.49 -27.98
N GLY A 678 -35.75 14.38 -26.83
CA GLY A 678 -36.08 15.10 -25.62
C GLY A 678 -37.28 14.54 -24.82
N VAL A 679 -37.79 13.37 -25.17
CA VAL A 679 -38.92 12.71 -24.49
C VAL A 679 -38.49 11.33 -23.99
N ILE A 680 -38.93 10.98 -22.77
CA ILE A 680 -38.74 9.65 -22.21
C ILE A 680 -39.71 8.71 -22.96
N THR A 681 -39.16 7.73 -23.66
CA THR A 681 -39.94 6.81 -24.52
C THR A 681 -40.06 5.42 -23.90
N ASP A 682 -39.12 5.01 -23.07
CA ASP A 682 -39.09 3.70 -22.45
C ASP A 682 -38.26 3.67 -21.18
N ASN A 683 -38.27 2.54 -20.47
CA ASN A 683 -37.47 2.33 -19.27
C ASN A 683 -37.09 0.85 -19.17
N TYR A 684 -35.83 0.56 -18.88
CA TYR A 684 -35.34 -0.78 -18.55
C TYR A 684 -35.25 -0.93 -17.04
N GLY A 685 -35.98 -1.87 -16.51
CA GLY A 685 -36.03 -2.21 -15.09
C GLY A 685 -35.61 -3.67 -14.82
N LYS A 686 -35.98 -4.17 -13.67
CA LYS A 686 -35.76 -5.57 -13.28
C LYS A 686 -36.51 -6.56 -14.16
N ASP A 687 -37.71 -6.19 -14.62
CA ASP A 687 -38.53 -7.03 -15.50
C ASP A 687 -37.92 -7.19 -16.90
N ASP A 688 -36.97 -6.29 -17.26
CA ASP A 688 -36.24 -6.31 -18.54
C ASP A 688 -34.87 -6.99 -18.44
N GLY A 689 -34.51 -7.53 -17.27
CA GLY A 689 -33.27 -8.30 -17.05
C GLY A 689 -32.20 -7.59 -16.25
N LEU A 690 -32.44 -6.39 -15.74
CA LEU A 690 -31.52 -5.75 -14.78
C LEU A 690 -31.61 -6.42 -13.40
N SER A 691 -30.47 -6.62 -12.77
CA SER A 691 -30.40 -7.15 -11.39
C SER A 691 -30.80 -6.13 -10.35
N SER A 692 -30.54 -4.84 -10.62
CA SER A 692 -30.89 -3.70 -9.76
C SER A 692 -31.32 -2.51 -10.61
N GLU A 693 -32.18 -1.68 -10.05
CA GLU A 693 -32.64 -0.43 -10.67
C GLU A 693 -31.76 0.78 -10.32
N VAL A 694 -30.67 0.56 -9.56
CA VAL A 694 -29.64 1.57 -9.33
C VAL A 694 -28.51 1.32 -10.32
N ILE A 695 -28.32 2.25 -11.26
CA ILE A 695 -27.34 2.14 -12.35
C ILE A 695 -26.20 3.07 -12.07
N LEU A 696 -25.03 2.52 -11.80
CA LEU A 696 -23.85 3.28 -11.41
C LEU A 696 -23.05 3.78 -12.62
N ARG A 697 -22.90 2.94 -13.65
CA ARG A 697 -22.14 3.25 -14.87
C ARG A 697 -22.68 2.50 -16.07
N MET A 698 -22.54 3.10 -17.25
CA MET A 698 -22.79 2.46 -18.53
C MET A 698 -21.60 2.76 -19.45
N VAL A 699 -21.04 1.73 -20.07
CA VAL A 699 -19.85 1.82 -20.93
C VAL A 699 -20.11 1.05 -22.23
N LYS A 700 -19.83 1.68 -23.37
CA LYS A 700 -19.93 1.00 -24.68
C LYS A 700 -18.89 -0.11 -24.78
N ASP A 701 -19.29 -1.24 -25.33
CA ASP A 701 -18.37 -2.27 -25.76
C ASP A 701 -17.50 -1.74 -26.94
N SER A 702 -16.21 -2.05 -26.94
CA SER A 702 -15.26 -1.68 -27.99
C SER A 702 -15.67 -2.18 -29.38
N SER A 703 -16.33 -3.35 -29.44
CA SER A 703 -16.88 -3.91 -30.70
C SER A 703 -18.07 -3.14 -31.23
N GLY A 704 -18.71 -2.30 -30.44
CA GLY A 704 -19.96 -1.62 -30.76
C GLY A 704 -21.20 -2.54 -30.72
N GLU A 705 -21.07 -3.77 -30.20
CA GLU A 705 -22.15 -4.77 -30.17
C GLU A 705 -23.05 -4.66 -28.94
N GLY A 706 -22.71 -3.82 -27.97
CA GLY A 706 -23.52 -3.63 -26.76
C GLY A 706 -22.96 -2.65 -25.78
N ILE A 707 -23.48 -2.71 -24.55
CA ILE A 707 -23.19 -1.80 -23.44
C ILE A 707 -23.02 -2.62 -22.17
N PHE A 708 -21.92 -2.41 -21.47
CA PHE A 708 -21.74 -2.89 -20.11
C PHE A 708 -22.48 -1.98 -19.15
N VAL A 709 -23.27 -2.55 -18.26
CA VAL A 709 -24.06 -1.84 -17.25
C VAL A 709 -23.63 -2.28 -15.85
N VAL A 710 -23.06 -1.35 -15.11
CA VAL A 710 -22.72 -1.56 -13.71
C VAL A 710 -23.91 -1.16 -12.85
N THR A 711 -24.48 -2.12 -12.15
CA THR A 711 -25.56 -1.87 -11.20
C THR A 711 -25.05 -1.93 -9.77
N SER A 712 -25.88 -1.61 -8.80
CA SER A 712 -25.47 -1.63 -7.38
C SER A 712 -25.19 -3.05 -6.84
N ASN A 713 -25.47 -4.11 -7.58
CA ASN A 713 -25.31 -5.48 -7.08
C ASN A 713 -24.78 -6.48 -8.12
N SER A 714 -24.57 -6.09 -9.39
CA SER A 714 -24.00 -6.97 -10.41
C SER A 714 -23.48 -6.19 -11.62
N LEU A 715 -22.84 -6.90 -12.54
CA LEU A 715 -22.62 -6.45 -13.90
C LEU A 715 -23.70 -7.03 -14.81
N CYS A 716 -24.19 -6.21 -15.74
CA CYS A 716 -25.10 -6.62 -16.80
C CYS A 716 -24.54 -6.25 -18.16
N TYR A 717 -25.01 -6.89 -19.20
CA TYR A 717 -24.70 -6.56 -20.58
C TYR A 717 -26.00 -6.37 -21.36
N MET A 718 -26.15 -5.22 -22.00
CA MET A 718 -27.22 -4.87 -22.88
C MET A 718 -26.71 -4.96 -24.32
N ASP A 719 -27.29 -5.79 -25.16
CA ASP A 719 -26.93 -5.87 -26.56
C ASP A 719 -27.58 -4.77 -27.41
N ASN A 720 -27.21 -4.66 -28.66
CA ASN A 720 -27.74 -3.66 -29.58
C ASN A 720 -29.26 -3.81 -29.86
N THR A 721 -29.87 -4.93 -29.49
CA THR A 721 -31.33 -5.09 -29.56
C THR A 721 -32.07 -4.57 -28.33
N GLY A 722 -31.32 -4.16 -27.32
CA GLY A 722 -31.83 -3.75 -26.01
C GLY A 722 -32.09 -4.92 -25.06
N ALA A 723 -31.74 -6.15 -25.41
CA ALA A 723 -31.85 -7.28 -24.50
C ALA A 723 -30.77 -7.21 -23.42
N VAL A 724 -31.19 -7.26 -22.16
CA VAL A 724 -30.31 -7.18 -20.99
C VAL A 724 -30.12 -8.56 -20.38
N ARG A 725 -28.88 -8.90 -20.03
CA ARG A 725 -28.55 -10.09 -19.26
C ARG A 725 -27.58 -9.80 -18.12
N ILE A 726 -27.72 -10.52 -17.03
CA ILE A 726 -26.78 -10.47 -15.91
C ILE A 726 -25.54 -11.30 -16.25
N LEU A 727 -24.36 -10.84 -15.87
CA LEU A 727 -23.10 -11.55 -15.98
C LEU A 727 -22.81 -12.30 -14.69
N ASP A 728 -23.49 -13.44 -14.48
CA ASP A 728 -23.46 -14.19 -13.20
C ASP A 728 -22.12 -14.86 -12.91
N ASN A 729 -21.25 -14.99 -13.91
CA ASN A 729 -19.91 -15.56 -13.76
C ASN A 729 -18.89 -14.55 -13.19
N PHE A 730 -19.25 -13.28 -13.03
CA PHE A 730 -18.38 -12.26 -12.47
C PHE A 730 -18.49 -12.20 -10.93
N PRO A 731 -17.34 -12.22 -10.17
CA PRO A 731 -17.35 -12.07 -8.72
C PRO A 731 -17.61 -10.61 -8.34
N TYR A 732 -18.84 -10.26 -8.02
CA TYR A 732 -19.20 -8.87 -7.71
C TYR A 732 -18.71 -8.43 -6.33
N TYR A 733 -18.04 -7.25 -6.28
CA TYR A 733 -17.55 -6.62 -5.06
C TYR A 733 -17.72 -5.11 -5.11
N ASN A 734 -18.96 -4.61 -4.94
CA ASN A 734 -19.30 -3.19 -5.00
C ASN A 734 -18.62 -2.48 -6.19
N ASN A 735 -18.71 -3.09 -7.36
CA ASN A 735 -18.11 -2.54 -8.56
C ASN A 735 -18.86 -1.28 -8.98
N TYR A 736 -18.13 -0.27 -9.44
CA TYR A 736 -18.74 1.01 -9.78
C TYR A 736 -18.33 1.53 -11.16
N ASP A 737 -17.27 0.97 -11.77
CA ASP A 737 -16.79 1.40 -13.09
C ASP A 737 -16.22 0.24 -13.90
N ILE A 738 -16.20 0.38 -15.21
CA ILE A 738 -15.55 -0.52 -16.16
C ILE A 738 -14.73 0.32 -17.14
N VAL A 739 -13.49 -0.06 -17.35
CA VAL A 739 -12.63 0.48 -18.39
C VAL A 739 -12.36 -0.62 -19.41
N VAL A 740 -12.53 -0.31 -20.69
CA VAL A 740 -12.25 -1.22 -21.80
C VAL A 740 -10.83 -0.96 -22.27
N GLY A 741 -9.97 -1.97 -22.19
CA GLY A 741 -8.59 -1.93 -22.67
C GLY A 741 -8.49 -2.13 -24.20
N ASN A 742 -7.25 -2.09 -24.74
CA ASN A 742 -7.01 -2.19 -26.18
C ASN A 742 -7.20 -3.58 -26.77
N ASP A 743 -6.97 -4.64 -26.00
CA ASP A 743 -6.92 -6.04 -26.45
C ASP A 743 -8.16 -6.84 -25.98
N ASP A 744 -9.33 -6.19 -25.92
CA ASP A 744 -10.58 -6.76 -25.44
C ASP A 744 -10.57 -7.15 -23.95
N ASP A 745 -9.53 -6.76 -23.17
CA ASP A 745 -9.52 -6.89 -21.74
C ASP A 745 -10.38 -5.82 -21.07
N LEU A 746 -11.10 -6.23 -20.05
CA LEU A 746 -11.94 -5.35 -19.24
C LEU A 746 -11.31 -5.18 -17.86
N PHE A 747 -11.24 -3.93 -17.41
CA PHE A 747 -10.80 -3.55 -16.08
C PHE A 747 -12.02 -3.09 -15.27
N VAL A 748 -12.46 -3.92 -14.33
CA VAL A 748 -13.65 -3.64 -13.53
C VAL A 748 -13.21 -3.15 -12.15
N LEU A 749 -13.52 -1.91 -11.85
CA LEU A 749 -13.14 -1.23 -10.62
C LEU A 749 -14.18 -1.45 -9.52
N GLY A 750 -13.73 -1.77 -8.33
CA GLY A 750 -14.60 -2.03 -7.18
C GLY A 750 -13.86 -1.91 -5.85
N SER A 751 -14.55 -2.20 -4.75
CA SER A 751 -13.98 -2.12 -3.40
C SER A 751 -12.88 -3.14 -3.11
N ALA A 752 -12.79 -4.23 -3.87
CA ALA A 752 -11.72 -5.22 -3.74
C ALA A 752 -10.46 -4.84 -4.53
N GLY A 753 -10.51 -3.82 -5.38
CA GLY A 753 -9.46 -3.44 -6.31
C GLY A 753 -9.96 -3.46 -7.77
N ILE A 754 -9.08 -3.84 -8.70
CA ILE A 754 -9.36 -3.86 -10.13
C ILE A 754 -9.33 -5.30 -10.61
N TYR A 755 -10.45 -5.77 -11.13
CA TYR A 755 -10.52 -7.07 -11.82
C TYR A 755 -10.11 -6.90 -13.27
N VAL A 756 -9.12 -7.65 -13.72
CA VAL A 756 -8.73 -7.76 -15.14
C VAL A 756 -9.32 -9.06 -15.67
N VAL A 757 -10.20 -8.95 -16.65
CA VAL A 757 -10.94 -10.08 -17.20
C VAL A 757 -10.95 -10.03 -18.72
N ASP A 758 -10.88 -11.18 -19.38
CA ASP A 758 -11.12 -11.30 -20.81
C ASP A 758 -12.61 -11.09 -21.12
N LYS A 759 -12.91 -10.20 -22.07
CA LYS A 759 -14.28 -9.87 -22.47
C LYS A 759 -15.03 -11.08 -23.00
N THR A 760 -14.38 -11.91 -23.82
CA THR A 760 -15.00 -13.09 -24.44
C THR A 760 -15.38 -14.11 -23.37
N ASP A 761 -14.51 -14.34 -22.41
CA ASP A 761 -14.77 -15.25 -21.29
C ASP A 761 -15.89 -14.72 -20.39
N LEU A 762 -15.88 -13.44 -20.07
CA LEU A 762 -16.93 -12.79 -19.29
C LEU A 762 -18.30 -12.94 -19.99
N LEU A 763 -18.35 -12.66 -21.29
CA LEU A 763 -19.58 -12.74 -22.06
C LEU A 763 -20.01 -14.18 -22.38
N SER A 764 -19.12 -15.17 -22.28
CA SER A 764 -19.44 -16.58 -22.54
C SER A 764 -20.32 -17.22 -21.48
N GLY A 765 -20.40 -16.64 -20.28
CA GLY A 765 -21.10 -17.20 -19.12
C GLY A 765 -20.44 -18.45 -18.50
N LYS A 766 -19.22 -18.81 -18.94
CA LYS A 766 -18.45 -19.91 -18.37
C LYS A 766 -17.72 -19.48 -17.10
N SER A 767 -17.03 -20.40 -16.43
CA SER A 767 -16.15 -20.06 -15.32
C SER A 767 -15.15 -19.00 -15.76
N LEU A 768 -15.11 -17.89 -15.06
CA LEU A 768 -14.29 -16.73 -15.39
C LEU A 768 -12.96 -16.83 -14.64
N GLU A 769 -11.87 -16.81 -15.40
CA GLU A 769 -10.54 -16.53 -14.84
C GLU A 769 -10.32 -15.02 -14.82
N TYR A 770 -9.79 -14.52 -13.72
CA TYR A 770 -9.51 -13.09 -13.57
C TYR A 770 -8.22 -12.86 -12.79
N LYS A 771 -7.64 -11.70 -12.97
CA LYS A 771 -6.56 -11.19 -12.14
C LYS A 771 -7.11 -10.06 -11.30
N LEU A 772 -6.80 -10.05 -10.01
CA LEU A 772 -7.17 -8.97 -9.10
C LEU A 772 -5.95 -8.13 -8.75
N LEU A 773 -6.01 -6.84 -9.07
CA LEU A 773 -5.01 -5.85 -8.71
C LEU A 773 -5.50 -5.13 -7.45
N ASN A 774 -4.84 -5.36 -6.35
CA ASN A 774 -5.18 -4.84 -5.02
C ASN A 774 -3.91 -4.38 -4.28
N GLY A 775 -3.95 -4.28 -2.96
CA GLY A 775 -2.80 -3.94 -2.13
C GLY A 775 -1.57 -4.82 -2.35
N ASP A 776 -1.78 -6.10 -2.66
CA ASP A 776 -0.67 -7.04 -2.95
C ASP A 776 0.09 -6.67 -4.24
N CYS A 777 -0.54 -5.89 -5.12
CA CYS A 777 0.04 -5.38 -6.35
C CYS A 777 0.47 -3.90 -6.25
N GLY A 778 0.30 -3.26 -5.07
CA GLY A 778 0.67 -1.88 -4.81
C GLY A 778 -0.48 -0.86 -4.90
N LEU A 779 -1.71 -1.30 -5.00
CA LEU A 779 -2.88 -0.43 -4.84
C LEU A 779 -3.17 -0.28 -3.34
N GLU A 780 -2.41 0.57 -2.66
CA GLU A 780 -2.48 0.75 -1.20
C GLU A 780 -3.74 1.49 -0.76
N ASN A 781 -4.16 2.48 -1.56
CA ASN A 781 -5.28 3.35 -1.22
C ASN A 781 -6.61 2.81 -1.77
N ALA A 782 -7.68 3.00 -1.04
CA ALA A 782 -9.00 2.56 -1.47
C ALA A 782 -9.51 3.40 -2.66
N LEU A 783 -10.01 2.73 -3.69
CA LEU A 783 -10.64 3.39 -4.83
C LEU A 783 -11.90 4.15 -4.38
N THR A 784 -12.04 5.41 -4.77
CA THR A 784 -13.22 6.21 -4.45
C THR A 784 -14.45 5.69 -5.22
N PRO A 785 -15.51 5.24 -4.54
CA PRO A 785 -16.70 4.73 -5.21
C PRO A 785 -17.39 5.79 -6.09
N ASN A 786 -17.82 5.38 -7.27
CA ASN A 786 -18.51 6.23 -8.26
C ASN A 786 -17.69 7.45 -8.73
N ALA A 787 -16.37 7.38 -8.57
CA ALA A 787 -15.48 8.39 -9.12
C ALA A 787 -15.43 8.34 -10.66
N TRP A 788 -15.00 9.44 -11.26
CA TRP A 788 -14.70 9.52 -12.68
C TRP A 788 -13.19 9.43 -12.88
N ASN A 789 -12.78 8.33 -13.48
CA ASN A 789 -11.39 8.01 -13.78
C ASN A 789 -11.02 8.50 -15.18
N TYR A 790 -9.74 8.60 -15.48
CA TYR A 790 -9.23 9.07 -16.77
C TYR A 790 -8.24 8.06 -17.35
N ILE A 791 -8.33 7.82 -18.65
CA ILE A 791 -7.36 7.03 -19.39
C ILE A 791 -6.70 7.91 -20.45
N ASP A 792 -5.38 7.87 -20.54
CA ASP A 792 -4.63 8.63 -21.54
C ASP A 792 -4.39 7.82 -22.82
N GLU A 793 -3.77 8.48 -23.81
CA GLU A 793 -3.42 7.90 -25.11
C GLU A 793 -2.38 6.77 -25.04
N ASN A 794 -1.66 6.64 -23.93
CA ASN A 794 -0.67 5.59 -23.70
C ASN A 794 -1.24 4.42 -22.88
N ASN A 795 -2.55 4.37 -22.69
CA ASN A 795 -3.24 3.39 -21.84
C ASN A 795 -2.89 3.47 -20.34
N ASN A 796 -2.45 4.61 -19.84
CA ASN A 796 -2.36 4.82 -18.41
C ASN A 796 -3.74 5.17 -17.86
N LEU A 797 -4.24 4.36 -16.95
CA LEU A 797 -5.47 4.58 -16.21
C LEU A 797 -5.16 5.34 -14.93
N TYR A 798 -5.67 6.55 -14.81
CA TYR A 798 -5.59 7.39 -13.62
C TYR A 798 -6.85 7.23 -12.80
N MET A 799 -6.70 6.80 -11.55
CA MET A 799 -7.81 6.44 -10.67
C MET A 799 -7.85 7.33 -9.45
N SER A 800 -9.06 7.69 -9.10
CA SER A 800 -9.38 8.44 -7.90
C SER A 800 -9.39 7.54 -6.68
N THR A 801 -8.67 7.92 -5.63
CA THR A 801 -8.62 7.21 -4.35
C THR A 801 -8.99 8.12 -3.18
N ASP A 802 -9.11 7.55 -2.01
CA ASP A 802 -9.35 8.29 -0.76
C ASP A 802 -8.14 9.14 -0.32
N GLU A 803 -6.94 8.91 -0.87
CA GLU A 803 -5.72 9.66 -0.54
C GLU A 803 -5.00 10.27 -1.76
N GLY A 804 -5.69 10.42 -2.88
CA GLY A 804 -5.09 11.05 -4.07
C GLY A 804 -5.43 10.35 -5.37
N VAL A 805 -4.54 10.44 -6.35
CA VAL A 805 -4.66 9.80 -7.66
C VAL A 805 -3.55 8.81 -7.86
N VAL A 806 -3.89 7.59 -8.22
CA VAL A 806 -2.93 6.56 -8.63
C VAL A 806 -3.11 6.22 -10.10
N SER A 807 -2.02 5.91 -10.79
CA SER A 807 -2.04 5.48 -12.19
C SER A 807 -1.45 4.10 -12.35
N VAL A 808 -1.93 3.38 -13.36
CA VAL A 808 -1.41 2.08 -13.78
C VAL A 808 -1.44 2.01 -15.30
N ASN A 809 -0.39 1.46 -15.91
CA ASN A 809 -0.41 1.20 -17.34
C ASN A 809 -1.16 -0.11 -17.63
N LEU A 810 -2.25 -0.03 -18.35
CA LEU A 810 -3.10 -1.20 -18.64
C LEU A 810 -2.41 -2.21 -19.55
N ASN A 811 -1.49 -1.78 -20.42
CA ASN A 811 -0.74 -2.68 -21.29
C ASN A 811 0.15 -3.67 -20.53
N ASP A 812 0.59 -3.31 -19.31
CA ASP A 812 1.42 -4.18 -18.48
C ASP A 812 0.68 -5.45 -18.02
N TYR A 813 -0.64 -5.48 -18.15
CA TYR A 813 -1.48 -6.61 -17.72
C TYR A 813 -2.02 -7.46 -18.86
N THR A 814 -2.03 -6.93 -20.08
CA THR A 814 -2.55 -7.63 -21.26
C THR A 814 -1.47 -8.40 -22.03
N THR A 815 -0.23 -7.90 -22.03
CA THR A 815 0.83 -8.42 -22.90
C THR A 815 1.99 -9.11 -22.19
N ASN A 816 2.14 -8.97 -20.87
CA ASN A 816 3.28 -9.53 -20.15
C ASN A 816 3.02 -10.97 -19.72
N ILE A 817 3.40 -11.90 -20.59
CA ILE A 817 3.75 -13.26 -20.18
C ILE A 817 5.02 -13.12 -19.33
N ARG A 818 4.88 -12.97 -18.01
CA ARG A 818 6.01 -13.11 -17.10
C ARG A 818 6.54 -14.51 -17.31
N SER A 819 7.85 -14.65 -17.55
CA SER A 819 8.49 -15.97 -17.63
C SER A 819 8.48 -16.55 -16.22
N TYR A 820 7.55 -17.45 -15.96
CA TYR A 820 7.52 -18.20 -14.70
C TYR A 820 8.47 -19.38 -14.80
N ARG A 821 9.21 -19.63 -13.72
CA ARG A 821 9.97 -20.86 -13.55
C ARG A 821 9.08 -21.86 -12.85
N ILE A 822 8.63 -22.88 -13.55
CA ILE A 822 7.71 -23.89 -13.03
C ILE A 822 8.53 -25.08 -12.53
N GLN A 823 8.24 -25.53 -11.33
CA GLN A 823 8.82 -26.73 -10.73
C GLN A 823 7.73 -27.70 -10.30
N MET A 824 8.02 -28.98 -10.44
CA MET A 824 7.17 -30.03 -9.90
C MET A 824 7.38 -30.13 -8.39
N LYS A 825 6.36 -29.81 -7.59
CA LYS A 825 6.43 -29.79 -6.13
C LYS A 825 6.49 -31.20 -5.52
N SER A 826 5.68 -32.11 -6.00
CA SER A 826 5.63 -33.49 -5.53
C SER A 826 4.90 -34.36 -6.53
N VAL A 827 5.22 -35.63 -6.52
CA VAL A 827 4.43 -36.67 -7.19
C VAL A 827 3.95 -37.62 -6.09
N LYS A 828 2.68 -37.97 -6.09
CA LYS A 828 2.17 -39.06 -5.25
C LYS A 828 1.73 -40.19 -6.15
N ILE A 829 2.11 -41.42 -5.81
CA ILE A 829 1.70 -42.63 -6.49
C ILE A 829 0.87 -43.45 -5.50
N ASP A 830 -0.39 -43.69 -5.82
CA ASP A 830 -1.34 -44.40 -4.95
C ASP A 830 -1.39 -43.87 -3.51
N GLY A 831 -1.24 -42.53 -3.37
CA GLY A 831 -1.26 -41.82 -2.08
C GLY A 831 0.09 -41.75 -1.37
N GLU A 832 1.10 -42.45 -1.82
CA GLU A 832 2.47 -42.36 -1.30
C GLU A 832 3.25 -41.26 -2.03
N ARG A 833 3.82 -40.31 -1.28
CA ARG A 833 4.60 -39.19 -1.84
C ARG A 833 5.97 -39.69 -2.31
N LEU A 834 6.23 -39.56 -3.60
CA LEU A 834 7.54 -39.76 -4.21
C LEU A 834 8.35 -38.46 -4.13
N ARG A 835 9.59 -38.57 -3.72
CA ARG A 835 10.50 -37.44 -3.77
C ARG A 835 11.01 -37.25 -5.19
N VAL A 836 10.74 -36.10 -5.75
CA VAL A 836 11.17 -35.71 -7.09
C VAL A 836 12.46 -34.93 -6.97
N LYS A 837 13.54 -35.44 -7.60
CA LYS A 837 14.78 -34.68 -7.76
C LYS A 837 14.83 -34.09 -9.15
N ARG A 838 15.31 -32.84 -9.23
CA ARG A 838 15.44 -32.13 -10.51
C ARG A 838 16.42 -32.82 -11.42
N GLY A 839 16.01 -33.08 -12.68
CA GLY A 839 16.83 -33.73 -13.70
C GLY A 839 16.90 -35.27 -13.59
N GLU A 840 16.16 -35.88 -12.67
CA GLU A 840 16.00 -37.35 -12.61
C GLU A 840 14.65 -37.73 -13.24
N ASP A 841 14.68 -38.80 -14.03
CA ASP A 841 13.45 -39.41 -14.56
C ASP A 841 12.68 -40.10 -13.46
N ILE A 842 11.40 -39.89 -13.41
CA ILE A 842 10.50 -40.55 -12.47
C ILE A 842 10.02 -41.85 -13.08
N TYR A 843 10.42 -42.97 -12.49
CA TYR A 843 9.97 -44.30 -12.91
C TYR A 843 8.73 -44.69 -12.09
N ILE A 844 7.61 -44.90 -12.76
CA ILE A 844 6.34 -45.30 -12.18
C ILE A 844 6.09 -46.75 -12.53
N ASP A 845 5.78 -47.59 -11.51
CA ASP A 845 5.43 -48.96 -11.75
C ASP A 845 4.14 -49.07 -12.61
N SER A 846 4.15 -50.03 -13.52
CA SER A 846 2.98 -50.29 -14.38
C SER A 846 1.69 -50.68 -13.62
N GLY A 847 1.82 -50.98 -12.34
CA GLY A 847 0.72 -51.28 -11.43
C GLY A 847 0.13 -50.07 -10.70
N ALA A 848 0.67 -48.88 -10.89
CA ALA A 848 0.14 -47.66 -10.26
C ALA A 848 -1.28 -47.32 -10.76
N HIS A 849 -2.17 -46.97 -9.82
CA HIS A 849 -3.60 -46.70 -10.14
C HIS A 849 -3.92 -45.20 -10.11
N MET A 850 -3.19 -44.41 -9.32
CA MET A 850 -3.40 -42.97 -9.20
C MET A 850 -2.07 -42.24 -9.14
N ILE A 851 -1.92 -41.22 -9.97
CA ILE A 851 -0.78 -40.31 -9.99
C ILE A 851 -1.30 -38.90 -9.71
N GLU A 852 -0.82 -38.27 -8.65
CA GLU A 852 -1.05 -36.85 -8.34
C GLU A 852 0.25 -36.08 -8.55
N ILE A 853 0.18 -34.97 -9.29
CA ILE A 853 1.35 -34.12 -9.60
C ILE A 853 1.09 -32.73 -9.01
#